data_23ae1debdb59059473b651d69420895f
#
_entry.id   23ae1debdb59059473b651d69420895f
#
_cell.length_a   1.000
_cell.length_b   1.000
_cell.length_c   1.000
_cell.angle_alpha   90.00
_cell.angle_beta   90.00
_cell.angle_gamma   90.00
#
_symmetry.space_group_name_H-M   'P 1'
#
loop_
_entity.id
_entity.type
_entity.pdbx_description
1 polymer ?
#
loop_
_entity_poly.entity_id
_entity_poly.type
_entity_poly.pdbx_seq_one_letter_code
_entity_poly.pdbx_strand_id
1 'polypeptide(L)'
;DLRMSRGLGDVYKRQADDRTIFVGANNSGKTSAMDCLILFFRDKKSFTTQDFTLSNWREINKIGNDYIVYSKESDLDENKLSISAWQPFVPQLDVWINVEENEIHYVNRIIPTLDWASGKLGIRLRFEPKDIKTLYTDYTTAKSTIEELTKDRSKKATKLWPIHLWDFLQKKLHTYFTVNAYILDPSKFGQGDTPQLLSEDNIPIDFDPFQGLVKIDIINAQRGFSDPNTPETGISNLSSQLREYYSKHINPTETIDATDLDALEAIEEANKAFDIRLEAGFSSSLDELRNLNYPGFGNPEISISTKVSPVDGLKHDSAVLFNVQKGETDEQCLRLSEKYNGLGYQNLISMIFKLIRFRDEWMKVGKIAKNSTHEIEPLHIILVEEPEAHLHAQVQQVFIRKAYDVLRNHARLKEKKDFCTQLIISTHSSHIAHECDFKSLRYFKRNITQNQIPTSTVINLSKTFGAEDETTKFAKRYLKTTHCDLFFADAAILIEGQAERMLLPFFINQEFPKLASAYISLLEIGGSHAHRLRPLIDDLGIITLIITDIDSVDPNAHRRSVRPEKGKNYVTNSSTLKQWTPAKESIEELVDLASTKKQSSNGLVRVAYQYGTKITFKNKVVTVYPYTFEEALVFDNIDLFKSMKGDGLIKKYSEALNESTIKECLRKMFEACLLYTSDAADE
;
A
#
# COMPACT_ATOMS: atom_id res chain seq x y z
N ASP A 1 10.34 -0.08 14.85
CA ASP A 1 9.39 1.02 14.63
C ASP A 1 10.05 2.13 13.83
N LEU A 2 9.59 2.37 12.62
CA LEU A 2 10.07 3.40 11.71
C LEU A 2 9.08 4.57 11.73
N ARG A 3 9.54 5.75 12.10
CA ARG A 3 8.75 6.99 12.02
C ARG A 3 9.33 7.89 10.93
N MET A 4 8.48 8.29 10.01
CA MET A 4 8.83 9.27 8.97
C MET A 4 8.16 10.59 9.31
N SER A 5 8.92 11.70 9.28
CA SER A 5 8.39 13.00 9.65
C SER A 5 7.66 13.67 8.49
N ARG A 6 6.52 14.28 8.83
CA ARG A 6 5.68 15.17 8.01
C ARG A 6 5.26 14.62 6.64
N GLY A 7 4.14 13.96 6.64
CA GLY A 7 3.45 13.45 5.47
C GLY A 7 3.24 11.95 5.52
N LEU A 8 4.12 11.22 6.18
CA LEU A 8 3.97 9.81 6.48
C LEU A 8 3.93 9.67 8.00
N GLY A 9 2.76 9.72 8.60
CA GLY A 9 2.57 9.44 10.03
C GLY A 9 3.17 8.10 10.43
N ASP A 10 3.13 7.76 11.71
CA ASP A 10 3.69 6.54 12.30
C ASP A 10 3.52 5.28 11.40
N VAL A 11 4.50 5.00 10.55
CA VAL A 11 4.50 3.80 9.69
C VAL A 11 4.53 2.54 10.56
N TYR A 12 5.12 2.65 11.75
CA TYR A 12 5.23 1.55 12.68
C TYR A 12 4.94 2.00 14.12
N LYS A 13 3.73 1.80 14.59
CA LYS A 13 3.43 1.77 16.03
C LYS A 13 3.26 0.31 16.45
N ARG A 14 4.23 -0.20 17.21
CA ARG A 14 4.37 -1.55 17.81
C ARG A 14 4.71 -2.67 16.84
N GLN A 15 5.55 -3.57 17.36
CA GLN A 15 6.02 -4.85 16.83
C GLN A 15 5.33 -5.19 15.52
N ALA A 16 5.95 -4.79 14.40
CA ALA A 16 5.56 -5.38 13.15
C ALA A 16 5.79 -6.87 13.38
N ASP A 17 4.73 -7.66 13.29
CA ASP A 17 4.93 -9.05 12.97
C ASP A 17 5.92 -9.06 11.79
N ASP A 18 6.55 -10.18 11.58
CA ASP A 18 7.56 -10.38 10.54
C ASP A 18 7.12 -9.88 9.13
N ARG A 19 5.87 -9.49 8.97
CA ARG A 19 5.28 -9.00 7.72
C ARG A 19 4.54 -7.68 7.93
N THR A 20 4.80 -6.72 7.06
CA THR A 20 4.08 -5.43 7.01
C THR A 20 3.59 -5.18 5.58
N ILE A 21 2.32 -4.83 5.44
CA ILE A 21 1.69 -4.63 4.14
C ILE A 21 1.21 -3.18 4.04
N PHE A 22 1.70 -2.46 3.05
CA PHE A 22 1.27 -1.11 2.73
C PHE A 22 0.09 -1.16 1.77
N VAL A 23 -1.06 -0.67 2.21
CA VAL A 23 -2.30 -0.60 1.43
C VAL A 23 -2.77 0.84 1.31
N GLY A 24 -3.53 1.15 0.27
CA GLY A 24 -4.07 2.49 0.02
C GLY A 24 -4.23 2.76 -1.46
N ALA A 25 -4.97 3.81 -1.81
CA ALA A 25 -5.22 4.21 -3.18
C ALA A 25 -3.93 4.50 -3.97
N ASN A 26 -4.05 4.64 -5.29
CA ASN A 26 -2.94 5.08 -6.13
C ASN A 26 -2.46 6.47 -5.70
N ASN A 27 -1.15 6.72 -5.80
CA ASN A 27 -0.51 7.96 -5.38
C ASN A 27 -0.73 8.32 -3.89
N SER A 28 -0.92 7.33 -3.02
CA SER A 28 -1.03 7.53 -1.56
C SER A 28 0.32 7.56 -0.84
N GLY A 29 1.45 7.39 -1.55
CA GLY A 29 2.80 7.48 -0.99
C GLY A 29 3.41 6.16 -0.53
N LYS A 30 2.84 5.00 -0.88
CA LYS A 30 3.40 3.67 -0.54
C LYS A 30 4.81 3.47 -1.07
N THR A 31 5.03 3.73 -2.38
CA THR A 31 6.34 3.67 -3.01
C THR A 31 7.30 4.68 -2.38
N SER A 32 6.85 5.92 -2.13
CA SER A 32 7.69 6.93 -1.47
C SER A 32 8.17 6.50 -0.08
N ALA A 33 7.37 5.73 0.66
CA ALA A 33 7.79 5.15 1.94
C ALA A 33 8.87 4.09 1.76
N MET A 34 8.78 3.25 0.73
CA MET A 34 9.82 2.27 0.40
C MET A 34 11.09 2.94 -0.09
N ASP A 35 10.97 3.93 -0.99
CA ASP A 35 12.11 4.72 -1.48
C ASP A 35 12.86 5.39 -0.34
N CYS A 36 12.12 5.94 0.64
CA CYS A 36 12.74 6.53 1.83
C CYS A 36 13.60 5.51 2.59
N LEU A 37 13.14 4.28 2.78
CA LEU A 37 13.95 3.23 3.43
C LEU A 37 15.21 2.92 2.60
N ILE A 38 15.08 2.83 1.28
CA ILE A 38 16.20 2.56 0.38
C ILE A 38 17.22 3.69 0.44
N LEU A 39 16.76 4.94 0.32
CA LEU A 39 17.62 6.13 0.31
C LEU A 39 18.38 6.29 1.62
N PHE A 40 17.73 6.09 2.78
CA PHE A 40 18.40 6.27 4.06
C PHE A 40 19.30 5.11 4.46
N PHE A 41 18.96 3.86 4.09
CA PHE A 41 19.76 2.69 4.51
C PHE A 41 20.82 2.28 3.50
N ARG A 42 20.55 2.41 2.19
CA ARG A 42 21.42 1.85 1.14
C ARG A 42 21.96 2.92 0.20
N ASP A 43 21.10 3.70 -0.41
CA ASP A 43 21.44 4.54 -1.56
C ASP A 43 21.53 6.03 -1.19
N LYS A 44 22.22 6.37 -0.08
CA LYS A 44 22.31 7.75 0.48
C LYS A 44 22.77 8.82 -0.51
N LYS A 45 23.47 8.42 -1.58
CA LYS A 45 23.93 9.32 -2.65
C LYS A 45 22.89 9.54 -3.76
N SER A 46 21.76 8.86 -3.71
CA SER A 46 20.72 8.94 -4.75
C SER A 46 19.60 9.92 -4.42
N PHE A 47 19.67 10.63 -3.29
CA PHE A 47 18.71 11.68 -2.95
C PHE A 47 18.62 12.75 -4.04
N THR A 48 17.40 13.18 -4.35
CA THR A 48 17.09 14.26 -5.29
C THR A 48 16.24 15.33 -4.62
N THR A 49 16.05 16.47 -5.27
CA THR A 49 15.13 17.48 -4.76
C THR A 49 13.67 16.99 -4.74
N GLN A 50 13.33 15.95 -5.51
CA GLN A 50 11.98 15.38 -5.54
C GLN A 50 11.66 14.53 -4.28
N ASP A 51 12.67 14.16 -3.52
CA ASP A 51 12.50 13.42 -2.25
C ASP A 51 12.11 14.34 -1.08
N PHE A 52 12.09 15.64 -1.32
CA PHE A 52 11.52 16.61 -0.40
C PHE A 52 10.00 16.70 -0.59
N THR A 53 9.26 16.79 0.51
CA THR A 53 7.81 16.98 0.43
C THR A 53 7.46 18.21 -0.39
N LEU A 54 6.57 18.07 -1.35
CA LEU A 54 6.21 19.14 -2.30
C LEU A 54 5.75 20.43 -1.60
N SER A 55 5.05 20.32 -0.47
CA SER A 55 4.63 21.47 0.34
C SER A 55 5.81 22.29 0.89
N ASN A 56 6.98 21.67 1.06
CA ASN A 56 8.15 22.30 1.66
C ASN A 56 8.97 23.12 0.65
N TRP A 57 8.76 22.94 -0.66
CA TRP A 57 9.52 23.69 -1.69
C TRP A 57 9.36 25.20 -1.57
N ARG A 58 8.15 25.67 -1.23
CA ARG A 58 7.87 27.10 -1.03
C ARG A 58 8.57 27.65 0.21
N GLU A 59 8.59 26.85 1.28
CA GLU A 59 9.24 27.26 2.53
C GLU A 59 10.76 27.29 2.39
N ILE A 60 11.35 26.35 1.65
CA ILE A 60 12.78 26.38 1.31
C ILE A 60 13.12 27.62 0.46
N ASN A 61 12.25 28.02 -0.47
CA ASN A 61 12.45 29.25 -1.21
C ASN A 61 12.32 30.52 -0.34
N LYS A 62 11.52 30.49 0.75
CA LYS A 62 11.50 31.60 1.73
C LYS A 62 12.84 31.72 2.44
N ILE A 63 13.43 30.59 2.89
CA ILE A 63 14.79 30.59 3.45
C ILE A 63 15.77 31.25 2.49
N GLY A 64 15.69 30.93 1.18
CA GLY A 64 16.51 31.57 0.16
C GLY A 64 16.27 33.07 0.01
N ASN A 65 15.04 33.54 0.15
CA ASN A 65 14.72 34.97 0.14
C ASN A 65 15.28 35.70 1.39
N ASP A 66 15.16 35.04 2.55
CA ASP A 66 15.72 35.55 3.81
C ASP A 66 17.25 35.68 3.69
N TYR A 67 17.92 34.70 3.06
CA TYR A 67 19.35 34.77 2.77
C TYR A 67 19.72 36.00 1.91
N ILE A 68 18.92 36.38 0.92
CA ILE A 68 19.13 37.55 0.10
C ILE A 68 18.92 38.85 0.91
N VAL A 69 17.97 38.85 1.88
CA VAL A 69 17.76 39.97 2.79
C VAL A 69 18.97 40.11 3.71
N TYR A 70 19.41 38.99 4.33
CA TYR A 70 20.56 38.99 5.25
C TYR A 70 21.85 39.41 4.54
N SER A 71 22.05 39.11 3.27
CA SER A 71 23.25 39.53 2.52
C SER A 71 23.36 41.05 2.32
N LYS A 72 22.28 41.80 2.57
CA LYS A 72 22.24 43.27 2.48
C LYS A 72 22.39 43.96 3.85
N GLU A 73 22.37 43.18 4.95
CA GLU A 73 22.60 43.69 6.31
C GLU A 73 24.10 43.90 6.54
N SER A 74 24.47 45.01 7.20
CA SER A 74 25.87 45.35 7.47
C SER A 74 26.51 44.48 8.54
N ASP A 75 25.71 43.85 9.39
CA ASP A 75 26.13 42.99 10.50
C ASP A 75 25.22 41.78 10.56
N LEU A 76 25.68 40.66 10.02
CA LEU A 76 24.91 39.45 9.95
C LEU A 76 24.92 38.75 11.34
N ASP A 77 23.78 38.66 11.98
CA ASP A 77 23.61 37.79 13.15
C ASP A 77 23.72 36.31 12.70
N GLU A 78 24.83 35.66 13.08
CA GLU A 78 25.08 34.24 12.73
C GLU A 78 23.98 33.29 13.22
N ASN A 79 23.23 33.65 14.25
CA ASN A 79 22.10 32.87 14.76
C ASN A 79 20.96 32.75 13.73
N LYS A 80 20.87 33.67 12.76
CA LYS A 80 19.92 33.60 11.65
C LYS A 80 20.25 32.49 10.65
N LEU A 81 21.50 32.00 10.63
CA LEU A 81 21.97 30.90 9.80
C LEU A 81 21.97 29.58 10.57
N SER A 82 20.84 29.22 11.20
CA SER A 82 20.69 28.02 12.01
C SER A 82 20.10 26.86 11.23
N ILE A 83 20.51 25.63 11.58
CA ILE A 83 19.94 24.39 11.08
C ILE A 83 18.46 24.23 11.49
N SER A 84 18.03 24.87 12.56
CA SER A 84 16.65 24.83 13.06
C SER A 84 15.64 25.33 12.01
N ALA A 85 16.02 26.30 11.19
CA ALA A 85 15.22 26.80 10.08
C ALA A 85 14.94 25.74 8.99
N TRP A 86 15.84 24.77 8.83
CA TRP A 86 15.74 23.70 7.85
C TRP A 86 15.07 22.44 8.37
N GLN A 87 15.20 22.17 9.68
CA GLN A 87 14.71 20.92 10.29
C GLN A 87 13.28 20.53 9.94
N PRO A 88 12.31 21.45 9.85
CA PRO A 88 10.93 21.11 9.53
C PRO A 88 10.72 20.68 8.07
N PHE A 89 11.64 21.01 7.17
CA PHE A 89 11.43 20.91 5.72
C PHE A 89 12.29 19.86 5.03
N VAL A 90 13.28 19.31 5.73
CA VAL A 90 14.20 18.31 5.18
C VAL A 90 13.68 16.87 5.39
N PRO A 91 14.02 15.94 4.47
CA PRO A 91 13.71 14.52 4.65
C PRO A 91 14.37 13.97 5.91
N GLN A 92 13.59 13.24 6.70
CA GLN A 92 14.10 12.58 7.92
C GLN A 92 13.36 11.26 8.19
N LEU A 93 14.08 10.32 8.82
CA LEU A 93 13.61 8.99 9.18
C LEU A 93 14.02 8.66 10.62
N ASP A 94 13.05 8.44 11.49
CA ASP A 94 13.29 7.94 12.86
C ASP A 94 13.20 6.43 12.87
N VAL A 95 14.31 5.78 13.21
CA VAL A 95 14.42 4.32 13.32
C VAL A 95 14.48 3.94 14.79
N TRP A 96 13.55 3.10 15.21
CA TRP A 96 13.51 2.57 16.58
C TRP A 96 13.69 1.06 16.56
N ILE A 97 14.75 0.57 17.16
CA ILE A 97 15.02 -0.86 17.35
C ILE A 97 14.79 -1.23 18.81
N ASN A 98 14.31 -2.46 19.02
CA ASN A 98 14.21 -3.04 20.34
C ASN A 98 15.40 -3.99 20.52
N VAL A 99 16.19 -3.79 21.54
CA VAL A 99 17.43 -4.51 21.78
C VAL A 99 17.33 -5.24 23.10
N GLU A 100 17.57 -6.54 23.10
CA GLU A 100 17.65 -7.37 24.30
C GLU A 100 19.07 -7.30 24.91
N GLU A 101 19.20 -7.69 26.17
CA GLU A 101 20.51 -7.62 26.89
C GLU A 101 21.63 -8.40 26.20
N ASN A 102 21.32 -9.54 25.58
CA ASN A 102 22.26 -10.37 24.83
C ASN A 102 22.62 -9.79 23.46
N GLU A 103 21.90 -8.76 22.97
CA GLU A 103 22.08 -8.15 21.66
C GLU A 103 22.85 -6.81 21.71
N ILE A 104 23.22 -6.33 22.89
CA ILE A 104 23.91 -5.04 23.10
C ILE A 104 25.20 -4.95 22.26
N HIS A 105 25.89 -6.07 22.05
CA HIS A 105 27.14 -6.11 21.26
C HIS A 105 26.96 -5.65 19.81
N TYR A 106 25.74 -5.78 19.22
CA TYR A 106 25.45 -5.26 17.88
C TYR A 106 25.31 -3.73 17.84
N VAL A 107 24.96 -3.11 18.97
CA VAL A 107 24.63 -1.68 19.05
C VAL A 107 25.56 -0.87 19.96
N ASN A 108 26.68 -1.46 20.39
CA ASN A 108 27.59 -0.87 21.38
C ASN A 108 28.11 0.53 21.02
N ARG A 109 28.15 0.89 19.74
CA ARG A 109 28.61 2.20 19.25
C ARG A 109 27.54 3.28 19.27
N ILE A 110 26.26 2.91 19.47
CA ILE A 110 25.10 3.80 19.36
C ILE A 110 24.21 3.79 20.61
N ILE A 111 24.72 3.27 21.73
CA ILE A 111 24.00 3.29 23.01
C ILE A 111 23.75 4.74 23.46
N PRO A 112 22.54 5.07 23.97
CA PRO A 112 22.17 6.44 24.32
C PRO A 112 22.95 6.96 25.53
N THR A 113 23.16 6.12 26.55
CA THR A 113 23.88 6.42 27.80
C THR A 113 24.63 5.18 28.27
N LEU A 114 25.67 5.35 29.09
CA LEU A 114 26.49 4.24 29.57
C LEU A 114 25.75 3.25 30.48
N ASP A 115 24.69 3.67 31.10
CA ASP A 115 23.82 2.88 31.99
C ASP A 115 22.64 2.25 31.25
N TRP A 116 22.52 2.48 29.92
CA TRP A 116 21.50 1.83 29.13
C TRP A 116 21.81 0.35 28.89
N ALA A 117 21.00 -0.54 29.44
CA ALA A 117 21.25 -1.98 29.43
C ALA A 117 20.43 -2.72 28.34
N SER A 118 19.26 -2.22 27.98
CA SER A 118 18.37 -2.83 26.97
C SER A 118 17.16 -1.95 26.68
N GLY A 119 16.34 -2.35 25.72
CA GLY A 119 15.07 -1.71 25.41
C GLY A 119 15.07 -0.95 24.09
N LYS A 120 14.39 0.17 24.06
CA LYS A 120 14.25 0.96 22.81
C LYS A 120 15.49 1.81 22.56
N LEU A 121 16.02 1.70 21.36
CA LEU A 121 17.10 2.53 20.84
C LEU A 121 16.59 3.28 19.61
N GLY A 122 16.67 4.61 19.62
CA GLY A 122 16.17 5.49 18.57
C GLY A 122 17.28 6.23 17.85
N ILE A 123 17.25 6.24 16.53
CA ILE A 123 18.17 6.98 15.68
C ILE A 123 17.36 7.75 14.66
N ARG A 124 17.63 9.05 14.52
CA ARG A 124 17.13 9.89 13.42
C ARG A 124 18.17 9.99 12.34
N LEU A 125 17.82 9.59 11.14
CA LEU A 125 18.54 9.91 9.91
C LEU A 125 17.90 11.15 9.29
N ARG A 126 18.69 12.16 8.93
CA ARG A 126 18.19 13.40 8.35
C ARG A 126 19.10 13.84 7.19
N PHE A 127 18.47 14.09 6.03
CA PHE A 127 19.17 14.59 4.85
C PHE A 127 19.13 16.13 4.88
N GLU A 128 20.24 16.77 5.25
CA GLU A 128 20.29 18.17 5.62
C GLU A 128 21.55 18.88 5.11
N PRO A 129 21.58 20.24 5.13
CA PRO A 129 22.79 20.99 4.78
C PRO A 129 24.00 20.61 5.63
N LYS A 130 25.16 20.38 4.96
CA LYS A 130 26.44 20.10 5.60
C LYS A 130 26.98 21.32 6.36
N ASP A 131 26.92 22.47 5.68
CA ASP A 131 27.35 23.77 6.18
C ASP A 131 26.43 24.83 5.60
N ILE A 132 25.70 25.49 6.48
CA ILE A 132 24.71 26.51 6.08
C ILE A 132 25.43 27.80 5.66
N LYS A 133 26.59 28.12 6.27
CA LYS A 133 27.35 29.32 5.90
C LYS A 133 27.87 29.24 4.47
N THR A 134 28.43 28.10 4.10
CA THR A 134 28.87 27.84 2.72
C THR A 134 27.71 27.88 1.74
N LEU A 135 26.59 27.22 2.05
CA LEU A 135 25.39 27.26 1.21
C LEU A 135 24.88 28.69 1.03
N TYR A 136 24.80 29.46 2.13
CA TYR A 136 24.39 30.86 2.13
C TYR A 136 25.29 31.71 1.23
N THR A 137 26.60 31.63 1.43
CA THR A 137 27.59 32.41 0.69
C THR A 137 27.54 32.14 -0.81
N ASP A 138 27.53 30.86 -1.18
CA ASP A 138 27.56 30.43 -2.58
C ASP A 138 26.25 30.82 -3.31
N TYR A 139 25.10 30.61 -2.62
CA TYR A 139 23.81 30.99 -3.21
C TYR A 139 23.65 32.49 -3.38
N THR A 140 24.01 33.28 -2.36
CA THR A 140 23.90 34.76 -2.42
C THR A 140 24.87 35.35 -3.44
N THR A 141 26.10 34.82 -3.56
CA THR A 141 27.06 35.18 -4.59
C THR A 141 26.54 34.85 -5.98
N ALA A 142 26.01 33.66 -6.21
CA ALA A 142 25.43 33.28 -7.49
C ALA A 142 24.25 34.20 -7.87
N LYS A 143 23.45 34.60 -6.89
CA LYS A 143 22.29 35.46 -7.08
C LYS A 143 22.71 36.93 -7.41
N SER A 144 23.67 37.48 -6.66
CA SER A 144 24.20 38.82 -6.89
C SER A 144 24.87 38.97 -8.27
N THR A 145 25.62 37.96 -8.69
CA THR A 145 26.24 37.92 -10.03
C THR A 145 25.17 38.01 -11.12
N ILE A 146 24.03 37.33 -10.96
CA ILE A 146 22.93 37.42 -11.94
C ILE A 146 22.28 38.78 -11.90
N GLU A 147 22.06 39.36 -10.73
CA GLU A 147 21.49 40.70 -10.60
C GLU A 147 22.38 41.76 -11.29
N GLU A 148 23.69 41.62 -11.14
CA GLU A 148 24.66 42.50 -11.82
C GLU A 148 24.63 42.32 -13.35
N LEU A 149 24.65 41.10 -13.86
CA LEU A 149 24.61 40.80 -15.29
C LEU A 149 23.29 41.20 -15.96
N THR A 150 22.22 41.36 -15.18
CA THR A 150 20.89 41.72 -15.68
C THR A 150 20.58 43.23 -15.59
N LYS A 151 21.37 44.02 -14.84
CA LYS A 151 21.14 45.45 -14.64
C LYS A 151 21.14 46.26 -15.96
N ASP A 152 21.99 45.88 -16.91
CA ASP A 152 22.19 46.64 -18.18
C ASP A 152 21.42 46.04 -19.37
N ARG A 153 20.61 45.00 -19.20
CA ARG A 153 19.90 44.37 -20.31
C ARG A 153 18.45 44.82 -20.44
N SER A 154 18.12 45.44 -21.56
CA SER A 154 16.76 45.88 -21.93
C SER A 154 15.79 44.67 -22.21
N LYS A 155 16.28 43.45 -22.36
CA LYS A 155 15.47 42.23 -22.57
C LYS A 155 15.26 41.47 -21.28
N LYS A 156 14.10 41.69 -20.64
CA LYS A 156 13.65 41.03 -19.41
C LYS A 156 13.23 39.54 -19.58
N ALA A 157 13.44 38.90 -20.74
CA ALA A 157 12.80 37.65 -21.07
C ALA A 157 13.57 36.37 -20.69
N THR A 158 14.81 36.47 -20.22
CA THR A 158 15.62 35.28 -19.94
C THR A 158 15.71 35.02 -18.43
N LYS A 159 15.08 33.95 -17.96
CA LYS A 159 15.24 33.47 -16.57
C LYS A 159 16.64 32.87 -16.45
N LEU A 160 17.57 33.58 -15.83
CA LEU A 160 18.92 33.08 -15.58
C LEU A 160 18.94 32.21 -14.27
N TRP A 161 19.78 31.20 -14.27
CA TRP A 161 19.96 30.32 -13.11
C TRP A 161 20.98 30.91 -12.12
N PRO A 162 20.69 30.86 -10.78
CA PRO A 162 19.49 30.35 -10.14
C PRO A 162 18.34 31.33 -10.04
N ILE A 163 17.10 30.87 -10.29
CA ILE A 163 15.90 31.72 -10.13
C ILE A 163 15.61 31.90 -8.63
N HIS A 164 15.68 30.83 -7.86
CA HIS A 164 15.47 30.78 -6.42
C HIS A 164 16.32 29.65 -5.79
N LEU A 165 16.31 29.53 -4.46
CA LEU A 165 17.14 28.55 -3.74
C LEU A 165 16.83 27.11 -4.17
N TRP A 166 15.57 26.76 -4.39
CA TRP A 166 15.19 25.42 -4.88
C TRP A 166 15.83 25.10 -6.23
N ASP A 167 15.81 26.02 -7.17
CA ASP A 167 16.45 25.86 -8.47
C ASP A 167 17.99 25.73 -8.37
N PHE A 168 18.59 26.43 -7.41
CA PHE A 168 20.02 26.27 -7.08
C PHE A 168 20.32 24.86 -6.57
N LEU A 169 19.50 24.36 -5.66
CA LEU A 169 19.65 23.03 -5.09
C LEU A 169 19.40 21.91 -6.11
N GLN A 170 18.48 22.09 -7.07
CA GLN A 170 18.26 21.08 -8.10
C GLN A 170 19.53 20.64 -8.84
N LYS A 171 20.49 21.56 -9.02
CA LYS A 171 21.76 21.27 -9.70
C LYS A 171 22.91 20.91 -8.77
N LYS A 172 22.84 21.30 -7.51
CA LYS A 172 23.98 21.21 -6.58
C LYS A 172 23.64 20.55 -5.24
N LEU A 173 22.56 19.75 -5.18
CA LEU A 173 22.07 19.19 -3.93
C LEU A 173 23.16 18.44 -3.14
N HIS A 174 23.85 17.50 -3.76
CA HIS A 174 24.88 16.68 -3.11
C HIS A 174 26.15 17.43 -2.68
N THR A 175 26.38 18.61 -3.27
CA THR A 175 27.47 19.47 -2.82
C THR A 175 27.21 19.98 -1.41
N TYR A 176 25.96 20.36 -1.14
CA TYR A 176 25.62 21.03 0.11
C TYR A 176 24.91 20.16 1.13
N PHE A 177 24.31 19.02 0.71
CA PHE A 177 23.52 18.15 1.59
C PHE A 177 24.21 16.81 1.87
N THR A 178 23.93 16.26 3.04
CA THR A 178 24.38 14.92 3.46
C THR A 178 23.36 14.29 4.40
N VAL A 179 23.43 12.97 4.57
CA VAL A 179 22.66 12.27 5.61
C VAL A 179 23.46 12.28 6.90
N ASN A 180 22.90 12.92 7.91
CA ASN A 180 23.39 12.90 9.29
C ASN A 180 22.54 11.98 10.16
N ALA A 181 23.11 11.40 11.19
CA ALA A 181 22.46 10.52 12.14
C ALA A 181 22.54 11.10 13.57
N TYR A 182 21.44 10.99 14.33
CA TYR A 182 21.33 11.51 15.70
C TYR A 182 20.71 10.47 16.61
N ILE A 183 21.23 10.32 17.82
CA ILE A 183 20.62 9.48 18.85
C ILE A 183 19.38 10.18 19.40
N LEU A 184 18.29 9.43 19.52
CA LEU A 184 17.03 9.88 20.10
C LEU A 184 16.91 9.42 21.55
N ASP A 185 16.23 10.21 22.37
CA ASP A 185 15.95 9.89 23.75
C ASP A 185 14.90 8.77 23.85
N PRO A 186 15.25 7.57 24.37
CA PRO A 186 14.33 6.45 24.48
C PRO A 186 13.11 6.74 25.36
N SER A 187 13.24 7.61 26.35
CA SER A 187 12.14 7.98 27.28
C SER A 187 10.99 8.69 26.57
N LYS A 188 11.28 9.34 25.44
CA LYS A 188 10.29 10.07 24.62
C LYS A 188 9.62 9.19 23.54
N PHE A 189 9.97 7.92 23.48
CA PHE A 189 9.33 6.99 22.55
C PHE A 189 7.82 6.88 22.82
N GLY A 190 7.01 7.10 21.79
CA GLY A 190 5.55 6.97 21.91
C GLY A 190 4.82 8.09 22.61
N GLN A 191 5.51 9.15 23.04
CA GLN A 191 4.89 10.34 23.62
C GLN A 191 4.39 11.28 22.51
N GLY A 192 3.14 11.07 22.05
CA GLY A 192 2.49 11.88 21.01
C GLY A 192 2.79 11.44 19.57
N ASP A 193 2.14 12.11 18.63
CA ASP A 193 2.26 11.85 17.19
C ASP A 193 3.31 12.73 16.51
N THR A 194 3.96 13.63 17.26
CA THR A 194 5.00 14.52 16.74
C THR A 194 6.39 13.91 16.91
N PRO A 195 7.28 14.05 15.91
CA PRO A 195 8.67 13.65 16.06
C PRO A 195 9.35 14.39 17.23
N GLN A 196 10.25 13.71 17.92
CA GLN A 196 11.06 14.32 18.97
C GLN A 196 11.83 15.52 18.39
N LEU A 197 11.77 16.67 19.04
CA LEU A 197 12.59 17.82 18.70
C LEU A 197 14.03 17.55 19.15
N LEU A 198 14.99 17.77 18.25
CA LEU A 198 16.41 17.74 18.57
C LEU A 198 16.87 19.16 18.93
N SER A 199 17.68 19.27 19.99
CA SER A 199 18.38 20.50 20.32
C SER A 199 19.40 20.86 19.22
N GLU A 200 19.73 22.14 19.08
CA GLU A 200 20.79 22.58 18.15
C GLU A 200 22.19 22.07 18.57
N ASP A 201 22.36 21.79 19.86
CA ASP A 201 23.60 21.25 20.41
C ASP A 201 23.79 19.74 20.19
N ASN A 202 22.80 19.04 19.60
CA ASN A 202 22.93 17.64 19.31
C ASN A 202 23.96 17.41 18.18
N ILE A 203 25.06 16.74 18.55
CA ILE A 203 26.15 16.41 17.64
C ILE A 203 25.73 15.18 16.81
N PRO A 204 25.84 15.22 15.48
CA PRO A 204 25.60 14.05 14.65
C PRO A 204 26.63 12.97 14.89
N ILE A 205 26.23 11.72 14.71
CA ILE A 205 27.14 10.56 14.72
C ILE A 205 28.03 10.63 13.48
N ASP A 206 29.32 10.44 13.64
CA ASP A 206 30.33 10.56 12.58
C ASP A 206 30.51 9.30 11.69
N PHE A 207 29.70 8.27 11.92
CA PHE A 207 29.70 7.01 11.18
C PHE A 207 28.27 6.58 10.82
N ASP A 208 28.15 5.57 9.94
CA ASP A 208 26.85 4.97 9.63
C ASP A 208 26.39 4.04 10.78
N PRO A 209 25.34 4.42 11.55
CA PRO A 209 24.91 3.64 12.71
C PRO A 209 24.30 2.28 12.35
N PHE A 210 23.91 2.07 11.10
CA PHE A 210 23.27 0.84 10.62
C PHE A 210 24.20 -0.07 9.82
N GLN A 211 25.45 0.35 9.61
CA GLN A 211 26.43 -0.48 8.94
C GLN A 211 26.75 -1.73 9.78
N GLY A 212 26.55 -2.91 9.19
CA GLY A 212 26.72 -4.20 9.88
C GLY A 212 25.54 -4.58 10.79
N LEU A 213 24.51 -3.70 10.93
CA LEU A 213 23.31 -3.94 11.73
C LEU A 213 22.13 -4.31 10.87
N VAL A 214 21.95 -3.65 9.73
CA VAL A 214 20.79 -3.79 8.85
C VAL A 214 21.23 -4.09 7.43
N LYS A 215 20.74 -5.20 6.88
CA LYS A 215 20.76 -5.47 5.44
C LYS A 215 19.40 -5.17 4.85
N ILE A 216 19.34 -4.50 3.69
CA ILE A 216 18.12 -4.20 2.97
C ILE A 216 18.21 -4.68 1.52
N ASP A 217 17.19 -5.43 1.08
CA ASP A 217 17.05 -5.92 -0.28
C ASP A 217 15.67 -5.54 -0.84
N ILE A 218 15.58 -5.35 -2.17
CA ILE A 218 14.35 -4.90 -2.82
C ILE A 218 14.00 -5.72 -4.06
N ILE A 219 12.70 -5.97 -4.24
CA ILE A 219 12.08 -6.43 -5.48
C ILE A 219 11.16 -5.30 -5.97
N ASN A 220 11.58 -4.61 -7.04
CA ASN A 220 10.82 -3.50 -7.64
C ASN A 220 9.60 -4.01 -8.42
N ALA A 221 8.59 -3.13 -8.59
CA ALA A 221 7.40 -3.41 -9.40
C ALA A 221 7.72 -3.64 -10.89
N GLN A 222 8.63 -2.84 -11.45
CA GLN A 222 9.14 -3.01 -12.81
C GLN A 222 10.14 -4.16 -12.84
N ARG A 223 9.71 -5.30 -13.37
CA ARG A 223 10.52 -6.50 -13.53
C ARG A 223 10.81 -6.65 -15.01
N GLY A 224 12.10 -6.65 -15.39
CA GLY A 224 12.58 -6.67 -16.76
C GLY A 224 12.27 -7.93 -17.60
N PHE A 225 11.18 -8.64 -17.25
CA PHE A 225 10.73 -9.83 -17.98
C PHE A 225 9.77 -9.55 -19.15
N SER A 226 9.29 -8.33 -19.30
CA SER A 226 8.24 -8.04 -20.29
C SER A 226 8.74 -7.55 -21.65
N ASP A 227 10.02 -7.20 -21.78
CA ASP A 227 10.57 -6.74 -23.04
C ASP A 227 11.97 -7.32 -23.28
N PRO A 228 12.08 -8.33 -24.20
CA PRO A 228 13.38 -8.89 -24.57
C PRO A 228 14.31 -7.87 -25.25
N ASN A 229 13.83 -6.67 -25.59
CA ASN A 229 14.59 -5.62 -26.25
C ASN A 229 14.99 -4.46 -25.31
N THR A 230 14.58 -4.48 -24.05
CA THR A 230 15.02 -3.43 -23.10
C THR A 230 16.38 -3.81 -22.52
N PRO A 231 17.45 -3.09 -22.82
CA PRO A 231 18.75 -3.34 -22.20
C PRO A 231 18.61 -3.08 -20.70
N GLU A 232 18.77 -4.11 -19.87
CA GLU A 232 18.93 -3.95 -18.42
C GLU A 232 20.17 -3.10 -18.16
N THR A 233 19.95 -1.83 -17.89
CA THR A 233 21.02 -0.95 -17.39
C THR A 233 21.37 -1.40 -15.97
N GLY A 234 22.40 -2.21 -15.81
CA GLY A 234 23.08 -2.34 -14.53
C GLY A 234 23.36 -3.73 -13.98
N ILE A 235 22.93 -4.83 -14.59
CA ILE A 235 23.37 -6.18 -14.20
C ILE A 235 23.91 -6.89 -15.45
N SER A 236 25.21 -6.88 -15.62
CA SER A 236 25.84 -7.79 -16.57
C SER A 236 25.66 -9.21 -16.04
N ASN A 237 24.73 -9.99 -16.62
CA ASN A 237 24.58 -11.41 -16.40
C ASN A 237 25.94 -12.10 -16.52
N LEU A 238 26.24 -13.09 -15.69
CA LEU A 238 27.40 -13.96 -15.88
C LEU A 238 27.44 -14.51 -17.31
N SER A 239 26.27 -14.83 -17.87
CA SER A 239 26.07 -15.20 -19.27
C SER A 239 26.51 -14.12 -20.24
N SER A 240 26.29 -12.83 -19.97
CA SER A 240 26.72 -11.74 -20.86
C SER A 240 28.25 -11.53 -20.80
N GLN A 241 28.88 -11.70 -19.65
CA GLN A 241 30.34 -11.62 -19.50
C GLN A 241 31.05 -12.81 -20.17
N LEU A 242 30.54 -14.02 -19.98
CA LEU A 242 31.03 -15.20 -20.66
C LEU A 242 30.84 -15.14 -22.18
N ARG A 243 29.69 -14.54 -22.61
CA ARG A 243 29.39 -14.28 -24.03
C ARG A 243 30.42 -13.33 -24.66
N GLU A 244 30.74 -12.23 -23.98
CA GLU A 244 31.71 -11.25 -24.48
C GLU A 244 33.11 -11.86 -24.60
N TYR A 245 33.54 -12.64 -23.61
CA TYR A 245 34.83 -13.34 -23.65
C TYR A 245 34.86 -14.39 -24.79
N TYR A 246 33.81 -15.22 -24.91
CA TYR A 246 33.70 -16.26 -25.93
C TYR A 246 33.65 -15.68 -27.34
N SER A 247 32.85 -14.61 -27.54
CA SER A 247 32.73 -13.95 -28.84
C SER A 247 34.07 -13.34 -29.30
N LYS A 248 34.95 -12.93 -28.37
CA LYS A 248 36.24 -12.32 -28.67
C LYS A 248 37.37 -13.34 -28.86
N HIS A 249 37.30 -14.54 -28.26
CA HIS A 249 38.43 -15.40 -28.11
C HIS A 249 38.24 -16.86 -28.59
N ILE A 250 37.01 -17.34 -28.78
CA ILE A 250 36.74 -18.77 -29.02
C ILE A 250 35.69 -19.02 -30.10
N ASN A 251 35.16 -17.99 -30.76
CA ASN A 251 34.06 -18.16 -31.74
C ASN A 251 34.53 -18.88 -32.99
N PRO A 252 34.15 -20.16 -33.25
CA PRO A 252 34.47 -20.86 -34.47
C PRO A 252 33.62 -20.27 -35.63
N THR A 253 34.28 -19.47 -36.45
CA THR A 253 33.62 -18.93 -37.66
C THR A 253 33.52 -19.98 -38.76
N GLU A 254 32.31 -20.28 -39.20
CA GLU A 254 31.83 -20.88 -40.46
C GLU A 254 32.49 -22.16 -40.98
N THR A 255 33.71 -22.57 -40.61
CA THR A 255 34.35 -23.85 -40.97
C THR A 255 34.91 -24.54 -39.74
N ILE A 256 34.32 -25.71 -39.43
CA ILE A 256 34.74 -26.55 -38.31
C ILE A 256 36.03 -27.28 -38.69
N ASP A 257 37.08 -27.14 -37.87
CA ASP A 257 38.30 -27.95 -38.00
C ASP A 257 38.38 -29.03 -36.90
N ALA A 258 39.41 -29.89 -36.96
CA ALA A 258 39.54 -30.98 -36.00
C ALA A 258 39.77 -30.50 -34.53
N THR A 259 40.26 -29.29 -34.36
CA THR A 259 40.46 -28.68 -33.02
C THR A 259 39.18 -28.11 -32.44
N ASP A 260 38.21 -27.80 -33.29
CA ASP A 260 36.85 -27.38 -32.87
C ASP A 260 36.04 -28.56 -32.35
N LEU A 261 36.23 -29.78 -32.89
CA LEU A 261 35.57 -30.99 -32.39
C LEU A 261 35.97 -31.30 -30.93
N ASP A 262 37.27 -31.23 -30.62
CA ASP A 262 37.77 -31.45 -29.26
C ASP A 262 37.21 -30.39 -28.30
N ALA A 263 37.06 -29.12 -28.75
CA ALA A 263 36.47 -28.03 -27.97
C ALA A 263 34.96 -28.22 -27.75
N LEU A 264 34.28 -28.79 -28.77
CA LEU A 264 32.84 -29.11 -28.69
C LEU A 264 32.57 -30.25 -27.70
N GLU A 265 33.39 -31.32 -27.74
CA GLU A 265 33.33 -32.43 -26.77
C GLU A 265 33.62 -31.95 -25.37
N ALA A 266 34.64 -31.10 -25.19
CA ALA A 266 34.97 -30.51 -23.88
C ALA A 266 33.84 -29.59 -23.35
N ILE A 267 33.17 -28.86 -24.24
CA ILE A 267 32.01 -28.03 -23.87
C ILE A 267 30.82 -28.92 -23.46
N GLU A 268 30.60 -30.03 -24.15
CA GLU A 268 29.51 -30.97 -23.82
C GLU A 268 29.76 -31.68 -22.47
N GLU A 269 31.01 -32.12 -22.23
CA GLU A 269 31.41 -32.65 -20.92
C GLU A 269 31.32 -31.60 -19.81
N ALA A 270 31.73 -30.36 -20.09
CA ALA A 270 31.60 -29.25 -19.15
C ALA A 270 30.13 -28.93 -18.84
N ASN A 271 29.25 -28.97 -19.84
CA ASN A 271 27.81 -28.80 -19.65
C ASN A 271 27.21 -29.85 -18.72
N LYS A 272 27.51 -31.12 -18.97
CA LYS A 272 27.07 -32.22 -18.10
C LYS A 272 27.56 -32.05 -16.66
N ALA A 273 28.83 -31.70 -16.51
CA ALA A 273 29.41 -31.45 -15.17
C ALA A 273 28.82 -30.22 -14.50
N PHE A 274 28.46 -29.19 -15.28
CA PHE A 274 27.88 -27.96 -14.77
C PHE A 274 26.40 -28.17 -14.38
N ASP A 275 25.64 -28.93 -15.17
CA ASP A 275 24.26 -29.30 -14.87
C ASP A 275 24.17 -30.08 -13.55
N ILE A 276 25.03 -31.06 -13.35
CA ILE A 276 25.12 -31.82 -12.10
C ILE A 276 25.41 -30.89 -10.91
N ARG A 277 26.32 -29.93 -11.10
CA ARG A 277 26.67 -28.98 -10.03
C ARG A 277 25.59 -27.96 -9.75
N LEU A 278 24.86 -27.52 -10.76
CA LEU A 278 23.71 -26.64 -10.61
C LEU A 278 22.56 -27.36 -9.91
N GLU A 279 22.22 -28.57 -10.35
CA GLU A 279 21.20 -29.39 -9.66
C GLU A 279 21.55 -29.60 -8.18
N ALA A 280 22.80 -29.94 -7.89
CA ALA A 280 23.27 -30.10 -6.50
C ALA A 280 23.26 -28.78 -5.73
N GLY A 281 23.61 -27.65 -6.37
CA GLY A 281 23.65 -26.33 -5.74
C GLY A 281 22.27 -25.73 -5.50
N PHE A 282 21.32 -26.05 -6.35
CA PHE A 282 19.95 -25.52 -6.28
C PHE A 282 18.93 -26.53 -5.76
N SER A 283 19.33 -27.75 -5.37
CA SER A 283 18.41 -28.80 -4.92
C SER A 283 17.47 -28.34 -3.83
N SER A 284 17.99 -27.70 -2.77
CA SER A 284 17.14 -27.18 -1.69
C SER A 284 16.19 -26.08 -2.15
N SER A 285 16.62 -25.22 -3.07
CA SER A 285 15.81 -24.13 -3.62
C SER A 285 14.70 -24.66 -4.54
N LEU A 286 15.03 -25.68 -5.35
CA LEU A 286 14.06 -26.37 -6.18
C LEU A 286 13.03 -27.13 -5.35
N ASP A 287 13.43 -27.71 -4.23
CA ASP A 287 12.53 -28.36 -3.29
C ASP A 287 11.60 -27.35 -2.61
N GLU A 288 12.07 -26.15 -2.28
CA GLU A 288 11.23 -25.07 -1.79
C GLU A 288 10.19 -24.65 -2.84
N LEU A 289 10.57 -24.55 -4.13
CA LEU A 289 9.64 -24.26 -5.21
C LEU A 289 8.62 -25.37 -5.43
N ARG A 290 9.05 -26.63 -5.38
CA ARG A 290 8.14 -27.79 -5.42
C ARG A 290 7.14 -27.78 -4.27
N ASN A 291 7.56 -27.40 -3.07
CA ASN A 291 6.71 -27.28 -1.90
C ASN A 291 5.66 -26.15 -1.97
N LEU A 292 5.79 -25.20 -2.93
CA LEU A 292 4.74 -24.22 -3.21
C LEU A 292 3.47 -24.89 -3.74
N ASN A 293 3.60 -26.07 -4.36
CA ASN A 293 2.51 -26.86 -4.95
C ASN A 293 1.57 -26.01 -5.83
N TYR A 294 2.15 -25.18 -6.67
CA TYR A 294 1.40 -24.30 -7.58
C TYR A 294 1.85 -24.56 -9.04
N PRO A 295 0.91 -24.65 -9.98
CA PRO A 295 -0.53 -24.45 -9.90
C PRO A 295 -1.38 -25.68 -9.44
N GLY A 296 -0.85 -26.72 -8.84
CA GLY A 296 -1.58 -27.88 -8.31
C GLY A 296 -1.30 -29.20 -9.01
N PHE A 297 -2.19 -30.19 -8.92
CA PHE A 297 -1.98 -31.50 -9.51
C PHE A 297 -1.79 -31.47 -11.02
N GLY A 298 -0.76 -32.14 -11.54
CA GLY A 298 -0.46 -32.22 -12.97
C GLY A 298 0.47 -31.12 -13.50
N ASN A 299 1.16 -30.40 -12.62
CA ASN A 299 2.09 -29.34 -12.99
C ASN A 299 3.39 -29.85 -13.59
N PRO A 300 3.99 -29.11 -14.53
CA PRO A 300 5.33 -29.41 -14.98
C PRO A 300 6.33 -29.18 -13.83
N GLU A 301 7.21 -30.15 -13.63
CA GLU A 301 8.34 -29.98 -12.68
C GLU A 301 9.40 -29.04 -13.27
N ILE A 302 10.00 -28.26 -12.38
CA ILE A 302 11.08 -27.36 -12.71
C ILE A 302 12.37 -28.17 -12.73
N SER A 303 13.13 -28.10 -13.83
CA SER A 303 14.51 -28.55 -13.92
C SER A 303 15.38 -27.41 -14.44
N ILE A 304 16.62 -27.36 -13.97
CA ILE A 304 17.64 -26.41 -14.43
C ILE A 304 18.57 -27.20 -15.36
N SER A 305 18.74 -26.72 -16.60
CA SER A 305 19.72 -27.28 -17.50
C SER A 305 20.40 -26.18 -18.30
N THR A 306 21.68 -26.33 -18.52
CA THR A 306 22.47 -25.47 -19.41
C THR A 306 22.51 -26.09 -20.81
N LYS A 307 22.10 -25.32 -21.82
CA LYS A 307 22.34 -25.65 -23.22
C LYS A 307 23.36 -24.67 -23.76
N VAL A 308 24.59 -25.10 -23.88
CA VAL A 308 25.64 -24.34 -24.54
C VAL A 308 25.82 -24.94 -25.93
N SER A 309 25.22 -24.34 -26.96
CA SER A 309 25.69 -24.56 -28.32
C SER A 309 26.93 -23.68 -28.55
N PRO A 310 27.89 -24.07 -29.36
CA PRO A 310 29.14 -23.32 -29.57
C PRO A 310 28.94 -21.87 -30.03
N VAL A 311 27.81 -21.57 -30.67
CA VAL A 311 27.50 -20.24 -31.18
C VAL A 311 26.35 -19.59 -30.41
N ASP A 312 25.36 -20.36 -30.02
CA ASP A 312 24.15 -19.85 -29.37
C ASP A 312 24.06 -20.14 -27.89
N GLY A 313 24.87 -21.05 -27.37
CA GLY A 313 24.87 -21.43 -25.95
C GLY A 313 25.28 -20.31 -25.01
N LEU A 314 26.02 -19.32 -25.50
CA LEU A 314 26.35 -18.10 -24.80
C LEU A 314 25.32 -16.97 -25.03
N LYS A 315 24.33 -17.17 -25.92
CA LYS A 315 23.21 -16.26 -26.14
C LYS A 315 21.98 -16.62 -25.30
N HIS A 316 21.95 -17.81 -24.70
CA HIS A 316 20.84 -18.22 -23.85
C HIS A 316 21.25 -18.05 -22.38
N ASP A 317 20.45 -17.32 -21.64
CA ASP A 317 20.46 -17.36 -20.19
C ASP A 317 20.24 -18.80 -19.73
N SER A 318 20.72 -19.18 -18.55
CA SER A 318 20.46 -20.50 -17.97
C SER A 318 18.98 -20.80 -18.09
N ALA A 319 18.58 -21.66 -19.02
CA ALA A 319 17.18 -21.85 -19.33
C ALA A 319 16.56 -22.69 -18.22
N VAL A 320 15.62 -22.11 -17.50
CA VAL A 320 14.71 -22.89 -16.66
C VAL A 320 13.81 -23.68 -17.59
N LEU A 321 13.90 -25.00 -17.53
CA LEU A 321 13.08 -25.91 -18.31
C LEU A 321 11.99 -26.50 -17.42
N PHE A 322 10.78 -26.59 -17.96
CA PHE A 322 9.64 -27.20 -17.30
C PHE A 322 9.37 -28.58 -17.91
N ASN A 323 9.44 -29.62 -17.10
CA ASN A 323 9.09 -30.96 -17.54
C ASN A 323 7.56 -31.07 -17.62
N VAL A 324 7.04 -31.11 -18.86
CA VAL A 324 5.60 -31.29 -19.11
C VAL A 324 5.22 -32.74 -18.91
N GLN A 325 6.13 -33.67 -19.28
CA GLN A 325 5.96 -35.10 -19.09
C GLN A 325 7.30 -35.72 -18.65
N LYS A 326 7.27 -36.48 -17.58
CA LYS A 326 8.42 -37.30 -17.16
C LYS A 326 8.43 -38.60 -17.94
N GLY A 327 9.56 -38.93 -18.58
CA GLY A 327 9.85 -40.22 -19.20
C GLY A 327 10.85 -41.00 -18.33
N GLU A 328 10.98 -42.32 -18.58
CA GLU A 328 12.01 -43.15 -17.93
C GLU A 328 13.43 -42.80 -18.39
N THR A 329 13.57 -42.21 -19.57
CA THR A 329 14.81 -41.71 -20.14
C THR A 329 14.71 -40.23 -20.48
N ASP A 330 15.85 -39.54 -20.54
CA ASP A 330 15.91 -38.08 -20.85
C ASP A 330 15.32 -37.74 -22.23
N GLU A 331 15.41 -38.66 -23.19
CA GLU A 331 14.83 -38.54 -24.53
C GLU A 331 13.31 -38.59 -24.52
N GLN A 332 12.69 -39.18 -23.50
CA GLN A 332 11.24 -39.25 -23.34
C GLN A 332 10.64 -38.11 -22.53
N CYS A 333 11.47 -37.26 -21.96
CA CYS A 333 11.04 -36.07 -21.21
C CYS A 333 10.66 -34.94 -22.14
N LEU A 334 9.39 -34.54 -22.11
CA LEU A 334 8.95 -33.32 -22.80
C LEU A 334 9.22 -32.10 -21.91
N ARG A 335 10.10 -31.22 -22.39
CA ARG A 335 10.53 -30.02 -21.71
C ARG A 335 10.08 -28.75 -22.43
N LEU A 336 9.58 -27.77 -21.66
CA LEU A 336 9.17 -26.48 -22.19
C LEU A 336 10.13 -25.41 -21.64
N SER A 337 10.68 -24.56 -22.51
CA SER A 337 11.52 -23.44 -22.10
C SER A 337 10.68 -22.38 -21.36
N GLU A 338 11.31 -21.66 -20.41
CA GLU A 338 10.72 -20.60 -19.59
C GLU A 338 9.88 -19.61 -20.40
N LYS A 339 10.38 -19.16 -21.55
CA LYS A 339 9.72 -18.17 -22.44
C LYS A 339 8.35 -18.61 -22.98
N TYR A 340 8.04 -19.90 -22.94
CA TYR A 340 6.74 -20.43 -23.37
C TYR A 340 5.74 -20.61 -22.22
N ASN A 341 6.14 -20.33 -21.00
CA ASN A 341 5.23 -20.29 -19.85
C ASN A 341 4.53 -18.93 -19.75
N GLY A 342 3.36 -18.92 -19.11
CA GLY A 342 2.64 -17.68 -18.86
C GLY A 342 3.43 -16.71 -17.96
N LEU A 343 3.36 -15.41 -18.26
CA LEU A 343 4.10 -14.35 -17.54
C LEU A 343 3.90 -14.39 -16.01
N GLY A 344 2.70 -14.74 -15.55
CA GLY A 344 2.42 -14.85 -14.13
C GLY A 344 3.25 -15.91 -13.42
N TYR A 345 3.43 -17.06 -14.08
CA TYR A 345 4.24 -18.14 -13.52
C TYR A 345 5.74 -17.81 -13.54
N GLN A 346 6.22 -17.22 -14.63
CA GLN A 346 7.60 -16.73 -14.74
C GLN A 346 7.90 -15.71 -13.64
N ASN A 347 7.00 -14.74 -13.41
CA ASN A 347 7.16 -13.73 -12.37
C ASN A 347 7.18 -14.32 -10.95
N LEU A 348 6.28 -15.29 -10.67
CA LEU A 348 6.28 -15.97 -9.37
C LEU A 348 7.64 -16.61 -9.08
N ILE A 349 8.13 -17.44 -10.03
CA ILE A 349 9.41 -18.15 -9.88
C ILE A 349 10.55 -17.15 -9.71
N SER A 350 10.60 -16.10 -10.55
CA SER A 350 11.61 -15.05 -10.45
C SER A 350 11.62 -14.39 -9.07
N MET A 351 10.44 -14.06 -8.53
CA MET A 351 10.36 -13.47 -7.18
C MET A 351 10.86 -14.43 -6.10
N ILE A 352 10.44 -15.69 -6.16
CA ILE A 352 10.88 -16.69 -5.17
C ILE A 352 12.40 -16.90 -5.26
N PHE A 353 12.98 -17.00 -6.46
CA PHE A 353 14.44 -17.10 -6.61
C PHE A 353 15.16 -15.85 -6.07
N LYS A 354 14.63 -14.64 -6.30
CA LYS A 354 15.19 -13.42 -5.71
C LYS A 354 15.17 -13.48 -4.18
N LEU A 355 14.06 -13.93 -3.57
CA LEU A 355 13.98 -14.08 -2.11
C LEU A 355 14.99 -15.11 -1.58
N ILE A 356 15.12 -16.26 -2.25
CA ILE A 356 16.12 -17.28 -1.91
C ILE A 356 17.53 -16.68 -2.01
N ARG A 357 17.83 -15.98 -3.10
CA ARG A 357 19.13 -15.32 -3.29
C ARG A 357 19.41 -14.30 -2.19
N PHE A 358 18.48 -13.43 -1.85
CA PHE A 358 18.64 -12.45 -0.77
C PHE A 358 18.91 -13.12 0.57
N ARG A 359 18.19 -14.21 0.91
CA ARG A 359 18.43 -15.01 2.10
C ARG A 359 19.85 -15.60 2.08
N ASP A 360 20.25 -16.25 0.99
CA ASP A 360 21.52 -16.95 0.89
C ASP A 360 22.72 -15.98 0.85
N GLU A 361 22.57 -14.83 0.20
CA GLU A 361 23.56 -13.74 0.27
C GLU A 361 23.68 -13.20 1.70
N TRP A 362 22.55 -12.99 2.41
CA TRP A 362 22.54 -12.57 3.80
C TRP A 362 23.19 -13.59 4.72
N MET A 363 22.84 -14.86 4.58
CA MET A 363 23.42 -15.96 5.38
C MET A 363 24.81 -16.38 4.93
N LYS A 364 25.35 -15.73 3.91
CA LYS A 364 26.70 -16.01 3.34
C LYS A 364 26.86 -17.47 2.96
N VAL A 365 25.91 -18.00 2.21
CA VAL A 365 25.92 -19.39 1.75
C VAL A 365 26.95 -19.57 0.61
N GLY A 366 27.66 -20.69 0.61
CA GLY A 366 28.57 -21.08 -0.48
C GLY A 366 29.86 -20.25 -0.53
N LYS A 367 30.30 -19.84 -1.73
CA LYS A 367 31.58 -19.13 -1.93
C LYS A 367 31.62 -17.72 -1.31
N ILE A 368 30.47 -17.10 -1.10
CA ILE A 368 30.34 -15.80 -0.42
C ILE A 368 30.89 -15.89 1.01
N ALA A 369 30.72 -17.04 1.68
CA ALA A 369 31.24 -17.26 3.03
C ALA A 369 32.77 -17.14 3.13
N LYS A 370 33.48 -17.49 2.05
CA LYS A 370 34.96 -17.48 2.03
C LYS A 370 35.54 -16.09 1.75
N ASN A 371 34.74 -15.22 1.10
CA ASN A 371 35.23 -13.92 0.63
C ASN A 371 34.76 -12.76 1.51
N SER A 372 33.90 -12.99 2.49
CA SER A 372 33.36 -11.93 3.36
C SER A 372 34.03 -11.92 4.72
N THR A 373 34.67 -10.80 5.06
CA THR A 373 35.29 -10.53 6.37
C THR A 373 34.29 -9.95 7.39
N HIS A 374 33.07 -9.59 6.95
CA HIS A 374 32.06 -8.98 7.81
C HIS A 374 31.20 -10.05 8.48
N GLU A 375 30.69 -9.76 9.67
CA GLU A 375 29.67 -10.58 10.35
C GLU A 375 28.33 -10.50 9.63
N ILE A 376 27.39 -11.41 9.94
CA ILE A 376 26.04 -11.39 9.39
C ILE A 376 25.25 -10.31 10.12
N GLU A 377 24.61 -9.43 9.39
CA GLU A 377 23.76 -8.39 9.95
C GLU A 377 22.57 -9.03 10.71
N PRO A 378 22.30 -8.64 11.97
CA PRO A 378 21.20 -9.24 12.75
C PRO A 378 19.81 -8.95 12.20
N LEU A 379 19.64 -7.87 11.44
CA LEU A 379 18.36 -7.46 10.87
C LEU A 379 18.38 -7.44 9.34
N HIS A 380 17.51 -8.23 8.71
CA HIS A 380 17.30 -8.25 7.26
C HIS A 380 15.92 -7.68 6.91
N ILE A 381 15.88 -6.58 6.18
CA ILE A 381 14.67 -5.94 5.68
C ILE A 381 14.54 -6.25 4.20
N ILE A 382 13.40 -6.81 3.80
CA ILE A 382 13.08 -7.09 2.41
C ILE A 382 11.90 -6.25 1.99
N LEU A 383 12.07 -5.47 0.95
CA LEU A 383 11.03 -4.65 0.34
C LEU A 383 10.53 -5.35 -0.93
N VAL A 384 9.22 -5.47 -1.08
CA VAL A 384 8.59 -6.02 -2.30
C VAL A 384 7.53 -5.06 -2.79
N GLU A 385 7.74 -4.49 -3.98
CA GLU A 385 6.77 -3.59 -4.59
C GLU A 385 5.85 -4.37 -5.52
N GLU A 386 4.56 -4.12 -5.35
CA GLU A 386 3.47 -4.59 -6.21
C GLU A 386 3.66 -6.04 -6.70
N PRO A 387 3.73 -7.03 -5.78
CA PRO A 387 3.93 -8.43 -6.16
C PRO A 387 2.83 -8.96 -7.09
N GLU A 388 1.67 -8.30 -7.09
CA GLU A 388 0.54 -8.61 -7.96
C GLU A 388 0.79 -8.35 -9.45
N ALA A 389 1.79 -7.57 -9.82
CA ALA A 389 2.05 -7.26 -11.22
C ALA A 389 2.24 -8.55 -12.05
N HIS A 390 1.34 -8.75 -13.02
CA HIS A 390 1.26 -9.93 -13.88
C HIS A 390 0.94 -11.26 -13.17
N LEU A 391 0.51 -11.24 -11.91
CA LEU A 391 0.10 -12.46 -11.19
C LEU A 391 -1.42 -12.59 -11.14
N HIS A 392 -1.92 -13.81 -11.41
CA HIS A 392 -3.32 -14.14 -11.15
C HIS A 392 -3.60 -14.12 -9.63
N ALA A 393 -4.83 -13.82 -9.23
CA ALA A 393 -5.23 -13.68 -7.83
C ALA A 393 -4.80 -14.84 -6.91
N GLN A 394 -4.96 -16.09 -7.37
CA GLN A 394 -4.54 -17.28 -6.62
C GLN A 394 -3.02 -17.32 -6.37
N VAL A 395 -2.24 -16.89 -7.37
CA VAL A 395 -0.76 -16.84 -7.24
C VAL A 395 -0.33 -15.79 -6.25
N GLN A 396 -1.00 -14.63 -6.24
CA GLN A 396 -0.76 -13.57 -5.27
C GLN A 396 -0.93 -14.09 -3.84
N GLN A 397 -2.01 -14.83 -3.58
CA GLN A 397 -2.29 -15.44 -2.28
C GLN A 397 -1.22 -16.45 -1.87
N VAL A 398 -0.82 -17.34 -2.78
CA VAL A 398 0.26 -18.31 -2.51
C VAL A 398 1.58 -17.61 -2.19
N PHE A 399 1.93 -16.59 -2.97
CA PHE A 399 3.14 -15.80 -2.75
C PHE A 399 3.16 -15.20 -1.33
N ILE A 400 2.09 -14.50 -0.93
CA ILE A 400 2.01 -13.86 0.39
C ILE A 400 2.12 -14.87 1.54
N ARG A 401 1.51 -16.05 1.40
CA ARG A 401 1.58 -17.09 2.42
C ARG A 401 3.00 -17.66 2.56
N LYS A 402 3.73 -17.80 1.46
CA LYS A 402 5.00 -18.54 1.41
C LYS A 402 6.25 -17.67 1.38
N ALA A 403 6.18 -16.42 0.95
CA ALA A 403 7.34 -15.54 0.82
C ALA A 403 8.17 -15.45 2.11
N TYR A 404 7.50 -15.30 3.25
CA TYR A 404 8.20 -15.23 4.54
C TYR A 404 8.84 -16.56 4.94
N ASP A 405 8.14 -17.69 4.70
CA ASP A 405 8.66 -19.02 5.00
C ASP A 405 9.93 -19.31 4.20
N VAL A 406 9.96 -18.92 2.92
CA VAL A 406 11.14 -19.03 2.03
C VAL A 406 12.32 -18.25 2.60
N LEU A 407 12.09 -17.02 3.05
CA LEU A 407 13.13 -16.19 3.66
C LEU A 407 13.69 -16.76 4.96
N ARG A 408 12.88 -17.49 5.72
CA ARG A 408 13.30 -18.12 6.99
C ARG A 408 13.79 -19.56 6.85
N ASN A 409 13.71 -20.15 5.65
CA ASN A 409 14.07 -21.54 5.43
C ASN A 409 15.61 -21.75 5.29
N HIS A 410 16.34 -21.47 6.37
CA HIS A 410 17.76 -21.73 6.48
C HIS A 410 18.09 -22.23 7.89
N ALA A 411 19.03 -23.19 8.05
CA ALA A 411 19.33 -23.84 9.33
C ALA A 411 19.64 -22.80 10.44
N ARG A 412 20.54 -21.85 10.17
CA ARG A 412 20.89 -20.79 11.13
C ARG A 412 19.71 -19.92 11.56
N LEU A 413 18.72 -19.71 10.69
CA LEU A 413 17.54 -18.89 10.98
C LEU A 413 16.50 -19.65 11.81
N LYS A 414 16.52 -20.99 11.77
CA LYS A 414 15.65 -21.84 12.60
C LYS A 414 16.20 -22.04 14.02
N GLU A 415 17.53 -22.11 14.14
CA GLU A 415 18.20 -22.41 15.41
C GLU A 415 18.49 -21.17 16.25
N LYS A 416 18.79 -20.03 15.62
CA LYS A 416 19.13 -18.78 16.31
C LYS A 416 17.98 -17.77 16.26
N LYS A 417 17.57 -17.28 17.43
CA LYS A 417 16.61 -16.18 17.55
C LYS A 417 17.22 -14.81 17.26
N ASP A 418 18.53 -14.72 17.21
CA ASP A 418 19.32 -13.47 17.09
C ASP A 418 19.19 -12.80 15.70
N PHE A 419 18.68 -13.51 14.70
CA PHE A 419 18.49 -12.98 13.35
C PHE A 419 17.03 -12.72 13.03
N CYS A 420 16.70 -11.46 12.76
CA CYS A 420 15.36 -11.01 12.47
C CYS A 420 15.19 -10.70 10.99
N THR A 421 14.06 -11.12 10.41
CA THR A 421 13.67 -10.80 9.03
C THR A 421 12.40 -9.98 9.08
N GLN A 422 12.35 -8.86 8.36
CA GLN A 422 11.13 -8.06 8.16
C GLN A 422 10.81 -7.99 6.67
N LEU A 423 9.64 -8.47 6.30
CA LEU A 423 9.12 -8.41 4.94
C LEU A 423 8.10 -7.29 4.84
N ILE A 424 8.39 -6.28 4.01
CA ILE A 424 7.54 -5.13 3.76
C ILE A 424 7.05 -5.19 2.33
N ILE A 425 5.74 -5.16 2.13
CA ILE A 425 5.11 -5.30 0.81
C ILE A 425 4.22 -4.10 0.55
N SER A 426 4.38 -3.41 -0.56
CA SER A 426 3.40 -2.46 -1.07
C SER A 426 2.49 -3.15 -2.08
N THR A 427 1.18 -2.91 -1.99
CA THR A 427 0.22 -3.57 -2.88
C THR A 427 -0.97 -2.68 -3.19
N HIS A 428 -1.55 -2.92 -4.38
CA HIS A 428 -2.86 -2.43 -4.81
C HIS A 428 -3.89 -3.57 -4.91
N SER A 429 -3.51 -4.80 -4.51
CA SER A 429 -4.37 -5.97 -4.60
C SER A 429 -5.19 -6.18 -3.34
N SER A 430 -6.51 -6.20 -3.48
CA SER A 430 -7.43 -6.64 -2.44
C SER A 430 -7.19 -8.10 -2.03
N HIS A 431 -6.74 -8.95 -2.95
CA HIS A 431 -6.42 -10.36 -2.69
C HIS A 431 -5.23 -10.52 -1.73
N ILE A 432 -4.21 -9.66 -1.87
CA ILE A 432 -3.07 -9.65 -0.95
C ILE A 432 -3.51 -9.14 0.42
N ALA A 433 -4.25 -8.03 0.46
CA ALA A 433 -4.77 -7.47 1.71
C ALA A 433 -5.68 -8.46 2.47
N HIS A 434 -6.47 -9.25 1.74
CA HIS A 434 -7.34 -10.29 2.27
C HIS A 434 -6.58 -11.41 3.01
N GLU A 435 -5.41 -11.82 2.50
CA GLU A 435 -4.61 -12.89 3.09
C GLU A 435 -3.85 -12.47 4.35
N CYS A 436 -3.79 -11.17 4.64
CA CYS A 436 -3.03 -10.64 5.75
C CYS A 436 -3.90 -10.34 6.97
N ASP A 437 -3.30 -10.38 8.16
CA ASP A 437 -3.96 -9.89 9.37
C ASP A 437 -3.97 -8.37 9.40
N PHE A 438 -5.04 -7.77 9.95
CA PHE A 438 -5.16 -6.32 10.10
C PHE A 438 -4.00 -5.69 10.88
N LYS A 439 -3.40 -6.43 11.81
CA LYS A 439 -2.21 -5.98 12.55
C LYS A 439 -1.01 -5.72 11.65
N SER A 440 -0.92 -6.41 10.50
CA SER A 440 0.15 -6.24 9.51
C SER A 440 -0.14 -5.10 8.52
N LEU A 441 -1.38 -4.61 8.44
CA LEU A 441 -1.77 -3.58 7.48
C LEU A 441 -1.41 -2.18 7.96
N ARG A 442 -0.85 -1.38 7.02
CA ARG A 442 -0.60 0.04 7.16
C ARG A 442 -1.30 0.76 6.04
N TYR A 443 -2.33 1.52 6.37
CA TYR A 443 -3.14 2.24 5.40
C TYR A 443 -2.55 3.61 5.12
N PHE A 444 -2.26 3.86 3.86
CA PHE A 444 -1.75 5.13 3.36
C PHE A 444 -2.90 6.01 2.93
N LYS A 445 -3.27 6.94 3.80
CA LYS A 445 -4.34 7.91 3.57
C LYS A 445 -3.81 9.13 2.85
N ARG A 446 -4.41 9.46 1.70
CA ARG A 446 -4.14 10.69 0.98
C ARG A 446 -4.97 11.83 1.56
N ASN A 447 -4.29 12.89 2.00
CA ASN A 447 -4.92 14.11 2.50
C ASN A 447 -4.72 15.24 1.48
N ILE A 448 -5.76 16.00 1.23
CA ILE A 448 -5.68 17.24 0.44
C ILE A 448 -5.61 18.39 1.43
N THR A 449 -4.49 19.12 1.44
CA THR A 449 -4.32 20.32 2.27
C THR A 449 -5.10 21.49 1.69
N GLN A 450 -5.28 22.55 2.48
CA GLN A 450 -5.93 23.80 2.03
C GLN A 450 -5.32 24.40 0.77
N ASN A 451 -4.02 24.13 0.50
CA ASN A 451 -3.28 24.58 -0.69
C ASN A 451 -3.39 23.60 -1.88
N GLN A 452 -4.29 22.64 -1.85
CA GLN A 452 -4.47 21.57 -2.84
C GLN A 452 -3.22 20.69 -3.09
N ILE A 453 -2.22 20.75 -2.22
CA ILE A 453 -1.03 19.89 -2.30
C ILE A 453 -1.36 18.58 -1.57
N PRO A 454 -1.33 17.44 -2.25
CA PRO A 454 -1.59 16.16 -1.60
C PRO A 454 -0.46 15.81 -0.63
N THR A 455 -0.84 15.39 0.55
CA THR A 455 0.06 14.80 1.56
C THR A 455 -0.46 13.43 1.95
N SER A 456 0.38 12.61 2.57
CA SER A 456 -0.01 11.28 3.03
C SER A 456 0.20 11.13 4.52
N THR A 457 -0.73 10.43 5.16
CA THR A 457 -0.57 9.95 6.54
C THR A 457 -0.71 8.44 6.56
N VAL A 458 -0.03 7.77 7.47
CA VAL A 458 -0.08 6.32 7.59
C VAL A 458 -0.83 5.92 8.86
N ILE A 459 -1.86 5.11 8.69
CA ILE A 459 -2.72 4.62 9.76
C ILE A 459 -2.37 3.16 10.04
N ASN A 460 -2.06 2.86 11.30
CA ASN A 460 -1.83 1.51 11.74
C ASN A 460 -3.16 0.82 12.09
N LEU A 461 -3.67 -0.02 11.20
CA LEU A 461 -4.97 -0.67 11.36
C LEU A 461 -5.04 -1.65 12.55
N SER A 462 -3.89 -2.02 13.16
CA SER A 462 -3.93 -2.80 14.41
C SER A 462 -4.56 -2.05 15.58
N LYS A 463 -4.59 -0.71 15.53
CA LYS A 463 -5.16 0.16 16.57
C LYS A 463 -6.63 0.47 16.35
N THR A 464 -7.08 0.44 15.10
CA THR A 464 -8.43 0.81 14.67
C THR A 464 -9.51 0.04 15.44
N PHE A 465 -9.23 -1.21 15.73
CA PHE A 465 -10.17 -2.11 16.34
C PHE A 465 -9.87 -2.44 17.82
N GLY A 466 -9.07 -1.66 18.50
CA GLY A 466 -8.87 -1.71 19.95
C GLY A 466 -8.83 -3.11 20.60
N ALA A 467 -9.67 -3.34 21.61
CA ALA A 467 -9.89 -4.63 22.21
C ALA A 467 -10.67 -5.56 21.27
N GLU A 468 -10.50 -6.89 21.37
CA GLU A 468 -11.24 -7.89 20.59
C GLU A 468 -12.69 -8.03 21.08
N ASP A 469 -13.51 -7.01 20.82
CA ASP A 469 -14.96 -7.04 21.03
C ASP A 469 -15.70 -7.69 19.86
N GLU A 470 -17.00 -7.88 20.01
CA GLU A 470 -17.90 -8.42 18.99
C GLU A 470 -17.90 -7.59 17.71
N THR A 471 -17.82 -6.27 17.84
CA THR A 471 -17.80 -5.31 16.73
C THR A 471 -16.53 -5.46 15.90
N THR A 472 -15.39 -5.57 16.56
CA THR A 472 -14.08 -5.80 15.93
C THR A 472 -14.04 -7.14 15.21
N LYS A 473 -14.56 -8.21 15.83
CA LYS A 473 -14.63 -9.53 15.22
C LYS A 473 -15.54 -9.52 13.97
N PHE A 474 -16.67 -8.84 14.05
CA PHE A 474 -17.57 -8.68 12.91
C PHE A 474 -16.87 -7.96 11.76
N ALA A 475 -16.29 -6.78 12.00
CA ALA A 475 -15.63 -5.98 10.98
C ALA A 475 -14.45 -6.74 10.34
N LYS A 476 -13.62 -7.42 11.14
CA LYS A 476 -12.52 -8.26 10.63
C LYS A 476 -13.02 -9.39 9.74
N ARG A 477 -14.06 -10.12 10.14
CA ARG A 477 -14.64 -11.20 9.32
C ARG A 477 -15.24 -10.66 8.05
N TYR A 478 -16.03 -9.60 8.14
CA TYR A 478 -16.72 -9.01 7.03
C TYR A 478 -15.74 -8.51 5.94
N LEU A 479 -14.71 -7.79 6.34
CA LEU A 479 -13.68 -7.32 5.41
C LEU A 479 -12.86 -8.46 4.82
N LYS A 480 -12.49 -9.47 5.63
CA LYS A 480 -11.76 -10.65 5.14
C LYS A 480 -12.56 -11.49 4.16
N THR A 481 -13.89 -11.43 4.16
CA THR A 481 -14.67 -12.30 3.29
C THR A 481 -14.75 -11.77 1.86
N THR A 482 -14.98 -10.46 1.67
CA THR A 482 -15.29 -9.91 0.32
C THR A 482 -14.87 -8.46 0.07
N HIS A 483 -14.46 -7.67 1.08
CA HIS A 483 -14.48 -6.21 0.98
C HIS A 483 -13.15 -5.50 1.28
N CYS A 484 -12.00 -6.15 1.05
CA CYS A 484 -10.70 -5.51 1.15
C CYS A 484 -10.45 -4.43 0.07
N ASP A 485 -11.32 -4.34 -0.94
CA ASP A 485 -11.36 -3.28 -1.95
C ASP A 485 -11.58 -1.89 -1.34
N LEU A 486 -12.23 -1.81 -0.17
CA LEU A 486 -12.41 -0.57 0.59
C LEU A 486 -11.08 0.18 0.83
N PHE A 487 -9.96 -0.51 1.01
CA PHE A 487 -8.67 0.13 1.21
C PHE A 487 -8.12 0.86 -0.02
N PHE A 488 -8.71 0.63 -1.18
CA PHE A 488 -8.27 1.20 -2.46
C PHE A 488 -9.28 2.17 -3.06
N ALA A 489 -10.49 2.24 -2.46
CA ALA A 489 -11.60 3.01 -2.98
C ALA A 489 -11.46 4.52 -2.70
N ASP A 490 -12.00 5.34 -3.60
CA ASP A 490 -12.13 6.79 -3.43
C ASP A 490 -13.27 7.14 -2.48
N ALA A 491 -14.32 6.32 -2.47
CA ALA A 491 -15.50 6.47 -1.63
C ALA A 491 -16.14 5.10 -1.31
N ALA A 492 -16.96 5.06 -0.28
CA ALA A 492 -17.73 3.88 0.09
C ALA A 492 -19.24 4.17 0.08
N ILE A 493 -20.03 3.17 -0.33
CA ILE A 493 -21.48 3.18 -0.12
C ILE A 493 -21.83 1.94 0.70
N LEU A 494 -22.38 2.15 1.89
CA LEU A 494 -22.85 1.09 2.77
C LEU A 494 -24.35 0.90 2.53
N ILE A 495 -24.76 -0.31 2.19
CA ILE A 495 -26.15 -0.67 1.85
C ILE A 495 -26.65 -1.81 2.72
N GLU A 496 -27.96 -1.97 2.84
CA GLU A 496 -28.54 -3.03 3.65
C GLU A 496 -28.77 -4.32 2.88
N GLY A 497 -29.15 -4.26 1.63
CA GLY A 497 -29.62 -5.42 0.90
C GLY A 497 -29.29 -5.47 -0.58
N GLN A 498 -29.83 -6.53 -1.20
CA GLN A 498 -29.57 -6.85 -2.61
C GLN A 498 -30.27 -5.88 -3.58
N ALA A 499 -31.40 -5.28 -3.22
CA ALA A 499 -32.10 -4.33 -4.07
C ALA A 499 -31.24 -3.11 -4.37
N GLU A 500 -30.66 -2.52 -3.33
CA GLU A 500 -29.71 -1.41 -3.47
C GLU A 500 -28.49 -1.84 -4.25
N ARG A 501 -27.94 -3.03 -3.98
CA ARG A 501 -26.76 -3.57 -4.67
C ARG A 501 -26.96 -3.68 -6.17
N MET A 502 -28.17 -4.05 -6.61
CA MET A 502 -28.49 -4.18 -8.03
C MET A 502 -28.79 -2.84 -8.70
N LEU A 503 -29.50 -1.96 -8.01
CA LEU A 503 -30.04 -0.73 -8.60
C LEU A 503 -29.06 0.43 -8.54
N LEU A 504 -28.29 0.58 -7.46
CA LEU A 504 -27.38 1.73 -7.29
C LEU A 504 -26.32 1.86 -8.38
N PRO A 505 -25.62 0.79 -8.82
CA PRO A 505 -24.68 0.91 -9.94
C PRO A 505 -25.35 1.38 -11.22
N PHE A 506 -26.58 0.95 -11.48
CA PHE A 506 -27.35 1.39 -12.63
C PHE A 506 -27.69 2.88 -12.54
N PHE A 507 -28.20 3.36 -11.40
CA PHE A 507 -28.49 4.77 -11.19
C PHE A 507 -27.25 5.65 -11.26
N ILE A 508 -26.12 5.21 -10.66
CA ILE A 508 -24.86 5.92 -10.71
C ILE A 508 -24.39 6.10 -12.17
N ASN A 509 -24.45 5.03 -12.96
CA ASN A 509 -24.02 5.08 -14.35
C ASN A 509 -24.92 5.96 -15.23
N GLN A 510 -26.21 5.99 -14.98
CA GLN A 510 -27.17 6.76 -15.80
C GLN A 510 -27.19 8.25 -15.41
N GLU A 511 -27.25 8.55 -14.11
CA GLU A 511 -27.55 9.89 -13.63
C GLU A 511 -26.33 10.66 -13.12
N PHE A 512 -25.22 9.93 -12.76
CA PHE A 512 -24.07 10.53 -12.11
C PHE A 512 -22.75 10.17 -12.80
N PRO A 513 -22.47 10.60 -14.04
CA PRO A 513 -21.28 10.22 -14.81
C PRO A 513 -19.94 10.52 -14.09
N LYS A 514 -19.87 11.61 -13.33
CA LYS A 514 -18.69 11.95 -12.54
C LYS A 514 -18.46 10.95 -11.40
N LEU A 515 -19.51 10.44 -10.80
CA LEU A 515 -19.44 9.44 -9.74
C LEU A 515 -19.10 8.07 -10.33
N ALA A 516 -19.63 7.76 -11.52
CA ALA A 516 -19.33 6.52 -12.24
C ALA A 516 -17.85 6.38 -12.65
N SER A 517 -17.10 7.49 -12.74
CA SER A 517 -15.65 7.48 -13.01
C SER A 517 -14.78 7.32 -11.76
N ALA A 518 -15.35 7.38 -10.56
CA ALA A 518 -14.64 7.15 -9.31
C ALA A 518 -14.68 5.66 -8.91
N TYR A 519 -13.65 5.20 -8.20
CA TYR A 519 -13.66 3.85 -7.65
C TYR A 519 -14.44 3.82 -6.33
N ILE A 520 -15.67 3.32 -6.39
CA ILE A 520 -16.58 3.25 -5.25
C ILE A 520 -16.70 1.82 -4.76
N SER A 521 -16.39 1.59 -3.49
CA SER A 521 -16.64 0.31 -2.83
C SER A 521 -18.09 0.25 -2.33
N LEU A 522 -18.87 -0.70 -2.86
CA LEU A 522 -20.26 -0.94 -2.47
C LEU A 522 -20.31 -2.09 -1.48
N LEU A 523 -20.66 -1.81 -0.24
CA LEU A 523 -20.60 -2.71 0.90
C LEU A 523 -22.01 -3.09 1.38
N GLU A 524 -22.44 -4.33 1.13
CA GLU A 524 -23.69 -4.88 1.62
C GLU A 524 -23.52 -5.44 3.05
N ILE A 525 -24.06 -4.75 4.06
CA ILE A 525 -23.76 -5.06 5.47
C ILE A 525 -24.86 -5.89 6.13
N GLY A 526 -25.94 -6.17 5.45
CA GLY A 526 -27.06 -6.95 5.97
C GLY A 526 -27.69 -6.35 7.25
N GLY A 527 -28.85 -5.69 7.09
CA GLY A 527 -29.55 -5.02 8.18
C GLY A 527 -28.80 -3.79 8.73
N SER A 528 -29.27 -3.22 9.81
CA SER A 528 -28.84 -1.95 10.37
C SER A 528 -27.48 -1.96 11.08
N HIS A 529 -26.52 -2.75 10.59
CA HIS A 529 -25.22 -2.97 11.23
C HIS A 529 -24.10 -2.08 10.74
N ALA A 530 -24.33 -1.11 9.88
CA ALA A 530 -23.30 -0.20 9.34
C ALA A 530 -22.50 0.51 10.44
N HIS A 531 -23.11 0.82 11.59
CA HIS A 531 -22.44 1.42 12.74
C HIS A 531 -21.22 0.63 13.25
N ARG A 532 -21.17 -0.69 13.01
CA ARG A 532 -20.03 -1.55 13.40
C ARG A 532 -18.77 -1.28 12.58
N LEU A 533 -18.90 -0.70 11.40
CA LEU A 533 -17.75 -0.27 10.59
C LEU A 533 -17.29 1.17 10.90
N ARG A 534 -18.00 1.88 11.79
CA ARG A 534 -17.67 3.26 12.12
C ARG A 534 -16.21 3.47 12.51
N PRO A 535 -15.58 2.69 13.43
CA PRO A 535 -14.18 2.92 13.80
C PRO A 535 -13.25 2.86 12.58
N LEU A 536 -13.48 1.92 11.68
CA LEU A 536 -12.69 1.79 10.46
C LEU A 536 -12.92 2.97 9.50
N ILE A 537 -14.17 3.33 9.23
CA ILE A 537 -14.51 4.44 8.32
C ILE A 537 -13.96 5.77 8.85
N ASP A 538 -14.08 6.02 10.14
CA ASP A 538 -13.54 7.23 10.78
C ASP A 538 -12.00 7.29 10.67
N ASP A 539 -11.30 6.18 10.89
CA ASP A 539 -9.84 6.10 10.76
C ASP A 539 -9.40 6.24 9.30
N LEU A 540 -10.01 5.50 8.38
CA LEU A 540 -9.71 5.63 6.96
C LEU A 540 -10.00 7.05 6.44
N GLY A 541 -11.01 7.71 7.05
CA GLY A 541 -11.47 9.05 6.64
C GLY A 541 -11.94 9.08 5.20
N ILE A 542 -12.59 8.01 4.77
CA ILE A 542 -13.13 7.84 3.42
C ILE A 542 -14.51 8.47 3.32
N ILE A 543 -14.80 9.12 2.20
CA ILE A 543 -16.14 9.66 1.95
C ILE A 543 -17.13 8.50 1.88
N THR A 544 -18.14 8.52 2.74
CA THR A 544 -19.05 7.39 2.89
C THR A 544 -20.51 7.82 2.82
N LEU A 545 -21.29 7.16 1.98
CA LEU A 545 -22.75 7.24 1.97
C LEU A 545 -23.31 5.97 2.61
N ILE A 546 -24.17 6.12 3.59
CA ILE A 546 -24.93 5.01 4.20
C ILE A 546 -26.36 5.08 3.67
N ILE A 547 -26.85 4.00 3.09
CA ILE A 547 -28.25 3.84 2.69
C ILE A 547 -28.83 2.77 3.61
N THR A 548 -29.82 3.15 4.41
CA THR A 548 -30.40 2.28 5.45
C THR A 548 -31.90 2.55 5.55
N ASP A 549 -32.65 1.55 5.95
CA ASP A 549 -34.09 1.69 6.19
C ASP A 549 -34.34 2.41 7.52
N ILE A 550 -35.48 3.08 7.59
CA ILE A 550 -35.88 3.82 8.80
C ILE A 550 -36.31 2.89 9.94
N ASP A 551 -36.70 1.65 9.64
CA ASP A 551 -37.04 0.59 10.58
C ASP A 551 -37.92 1.02 11.74
N SER A 552 -39.08 1.56 11.42
CA SER A 552 -40.03 2.10 12.42
C SER A 552 -40.66 1.01 13.27
N VAL A 553 -40.63 1.17 14.58
CA VAL A 553 -41.25 0.27 15.55
C VAL A 553 -42.05 1.02 16.62
N ASP A 554 -43.09 0.37 17.15
CA ASP A 554 -43.86 0.89 18.29
C ASP A 554 -43.19 0.46 19.62
N PRO A 555 -42.62 1.42 20.40
CA PRO A 555 -41.98 1.12 21.66
C PRO A 555 -42.93 0.52 22.72
N ASN A 556 -44.24 0.81 22.61
CA ASN A 556 -45.25 0.33 23.55
C ASN A 556 -45.86 -1.04 23.18
N ALA A 557 -45.59 -1.51 21.96
CA ALA A 557 -46.10 -2.80 21.45
C ALA A 557 -44.96 -3.83 21.24
N HIS A 558 -44.11 -4.04 22.24
CA HIS A 558 -42.97 -4.96 22.20
C HIS A 558 -42.05 -4.73 20.98
N ARG A 559 -41.88 -3.47 20.56
CA ARG A 559 -41.09 -3.07 19.38
C ARG A 559 -41.53 -3.74 18.08
N ARG A 560 -42.83 -3.99 17.95
CA ARG A 560 -43.41 -4.49 16.70
C ARG A 560 -43.19 -3.48 15.57
N SER A 561 -42.80 -3.99 14.40
CA SER A 561 -42.69 -3.18 13.17
C SER A 561 -44.01 -2.49 12.83
N VAL A 562 -43.94 -1.20 12.59
CA VAL A 562 -45.06 -0.36 12.27
C VAL A 562 -44.70 0.61 11.15
N ARG A 563 -45.69 1.02 10.35
CA ARG A 563 -45.45 2.02 9.32
C ARG A 563 -45.04 3.36 9.95
N PRO A 564 -44.04 4.06 9.40
CA PRO A 564 -43.65 5.39 9.88
C PRO A 564 -44.84 6.37 9.79
N GLU A 565 -45.18 7.02 10.90
CA GLU A 565 -46.28 7.97 10.99
C GLU A 565 -45.94 9.05 12.01
N LYS A 566 -46.23 10.32 11.69
CA LYS A 566 -46.03 11.42 12.62
C LYS A 566 -47.07 11.42 13.73
N GLY A 567 -46.69 11.90 14.91
CA GLY A 567 -47.58 12.03 16.07
C GLY A 567 -47.90 10.71 16.79
N LYS A 568 -47.18 9.62 16.47
CA LYS A 568 -47.42 8.31 17.08
C LYS A 568 -46.33 7.90 18.08
N ASN A 569 -45.32 8.74 18.33
CA ASN A 569 -44.18 8.45 19.19
C ASN A 569 -43.41 7.16 18.82
N TYR A 570 -43.44 6.80 17.54
CA TYR A 570 -42.66 5.65 17.04
C TYR A 570 -41.17 5.94 17.04
N VAL A 571 -40.36 4.90 17.17
CA VAL A 571 -38.89 4.96 17.20
C VAL A 571 -38.29 4.08 16.11
N THR A 572 -37.06 4.43 15.69
CA THR A 572 -36.34 3.56 14.77
C THR A 572 -35.75 2.35 15.50
N ASN A 573 -35.67 1.20 14.81
CA ASN A 573 -34.89 0.03 15.28
C ASN A 573 -33.49 0.03 14.70
N SER A 574 -33.17 0.86 13.70
CA SER A 574 -31.85 0.95 13.08
C SER A 574 -30.79 1.41 14.07
N SER A 575 -29.85 0.53 14.40
CA SER A 575 -28.70 0.88 15.25
C SER A 575 -27.79 1.92 14.61
N THR A 576 -27.72 1.95 13.29
CA THR A 576 -26.95 2.94 12.52
C THR A 576 -27.50 4.35 12.75
N LEU A 577 -28.82 4.53 12.66
CA LEU A 577 -29.46 5.83 12.88
C LEU A 577 -29.37 6.30 14.33
N LYS A 578 -29.41 5.37 15.29
CA LYS A 578 -29.33 5.67 16.73
C LYS A 578 -27.90 5.96 17.21
N GLN A 579 -26.90 5.18 16.75
CA GLN A 579 -25.57 5.16 17.37
C GLN A 579 -24.51 5.88 16.53
N TRP A 580 -24.76 6.13 15.25
CA TRP A 580 -23.78 6.76 14.37
C TRP A 580 -24.26 8.12 13.85
N THR A 581 -25.01 8.14 12.77
CA THR A 581 -25.52 9.38 12.17
C THR A 581 -26.96 9.16 11.68
N PRO A 582 -27.89 10.06 11.99
CA PRO A 582 -27.75 11.35 12.68
C PRO A 582 -27.78 11.27 14.22
N ALA A 583 -27.69 10.09 14.81
CA ALA A 583 -27.79 9.83 16.25
C ALA A 583 -29.16 10.28 16.83
N LYS A 584 -30.24 9.86 16.16
CA LYS A 584 -31.62 10.13 16.51
C LYS A 584 -32.45 8.85 16.59
N GLU A 585 -33.42 8.79 17.51
CA GLU A 585 -34.27 7.63 17.72
C GLU A 585 -35.72 7.87 17.31
N SER A 586 -36.26 9.08 17.49
CA SER A 586 -37.63 9.42 17.15
C SER A 586 -37.86 9.44 15.64
N ILE A 587 -38.88 8.72 15.15
CA ILE A 587 -39.29 8.74 13.73
C ILE A 587 -39.66 10.15 13.30
N GLU A 588 -40.33 10.92 14.14
CA GLU A 588 -40.76 12.30 13.82
C GLU A 588 -39.55 13.22 13.61
N GLU A 589 -38.53 13.10 14.48
CA GLU A 589 -37.28 13.85 14.32
C GLU A 589 -36.51 13.41 13.05
N LEU A 590 -36.49 12.12 12.73
CA LEU A 590 -35.79 11.59 11.55
C LEU A 590 -36.43 12.05 10.25
N VAL A 591 -37.75 11.98 10.12
CA VAL A 591 -38.44 12.34 8.88
C VAL A 591 -38.46 13.84 8.61
N ASP A 592 -38.33 14.67 9.65
CA ASP A 592 -38.27 16.13 9.56
C ASP A 592 -36.85 16.68 9.46
N LEU A 593 -35.83 15.81 9.58
CA LEU A 593 -34.45 16.23 9.59
C LEU A 593 -34.00 16.77 8.23
N ALA A 594 -33.51 18.01 8.23
CA ALA A 594 -32.96 18.62 7.02
C ALA A 594 -31.80 17.83 6.45
N SER A 595 -31.69 17.75 5.14
CA SER A 595 -30.63 16.99 4.43
C SER A 595 -29.21 17.36 4.88
N THR A 596 -28.95 18.62 5.24
CA THR A 596 -27.68 19.11 5.76
C THR A 596 -27.31 18.57 7.14
N LYS A 597 -28.28 18.06 7.89
CA LYS A 597 -28.08 17.46 9.22
C LYS A 597 -27.97 15.94 9.20
N LYS A 598 -28.13 15.31 8.04
CA LYS A 598 -27.96 13.87 7.82
C LYS A 598 -26.51 13.49 7.56
N GLN A 599 -25.56 14.18 8.18
CA GLN A 599 -24.12 13.94 8.00
C GLN A 599 -23.39 14.01 9.34
N SER A 600 -22.22 13.36 9.39
CA SER A 600 -21.32 13.41 10.53
C SER A 600 -20.73 14.80 10.74
N SER A 601 -20.20 15.08 11.93
CA SER A 601 -19.60 16.39 12.28
C SER A 601 -18.42 16.78 11.38
N ASN A 602 -17.67 15.80 10.88
CA ASN A 602 -16.54 16.02 9.95
C ASN A 602 -16.99 16.10 8.47
N GLY A 603 -18.28 15.90 8.17
CA GLY A 603 -18.85 15.95 6.83
C GLY A 603 -18.48 14.77 5.91
N LEU A 604 -17.71 13.78 6.39
CA LEU A 604 -17.25 12.65 5.57
C LEU A 604 -18.30 11.55 5.42
N VAL A 605 -19.18 11.39 6.42
CA VAL A 605 -20.21 10.34 6.41
C VAL A 605 -21.58 10.98 6.28
N ARG A 606 -22.37 10.53 5.32
CA ARG A 606 -23.75 10.94 5.12
C ARG A 606 -24.68 9.74 5.15
N VAL A 607 -25.86 9.90 5.75
CA VAL A 607 -26.88 8.85 5.75
C VAL A 607 -28.09 9.26 4.91
N ALA A 608 -28.61 8.28 4.17
CA ALA A 608 -29.87 8.37 3.43
C ALA A 608 -30.82 7.30 3.96
N TYR A 609 -32.04 7.70 4.22
CA TYR A 609 -33.15 6.86 4.64
C TYR A 609 -34.47 7.48 4.19
N GLN A 610 -35.59 6.76 4.29
CA GLN A 610 -36.90 7.17 3.81
C GLN A 610 -37.36 8.48 4.46
N TYR A 611 -38.06 9.29 3.68
CA TYR A 611 -38.66 10.55 4.10
C TYR A 611 -40.08 10.68 3.56
N GLY A 612 -40.79 11.70 3.97
CA GLY A 612 -42.17 11.95 3.53
C GLY A 612 -42.25 12.34 2.05
N THR A 613 -42.83 11.47 1.23
CA THR A 613 -42.99 11.65 -0.22
C THR A 613 -44.45 12.07 -0.51
N LYS A 614 -44.60 13.13 -1.31
CA LYS A 614 -45.94 13.56 -1.78
C LYS A 614 -46.32 12.78 -3.01
N ILE A 615 -47.38 12.00 -2.92
CA ILE A 615 -47.91 11.21 -4.03
C ILE A 615 -49.31 11.67 -4.44
N THR A 616 -49.65 11.50 -5.71
CA THR A 616 -51.02 11.70 -6.21
C THR A 616 -51.72 10.35 -6.30
N PHE A 617 -52.59 10.08 -5.33
CA PHE A 617 -53.39 8.86 -5.32
C PHE A 617 -54.87 9.20 -5.60
N LYS A 618 -55.39 8.68 -6.73
CA LYS A 618 -56.80 8.95 -7.17
C LYS A 618 -57.21 10.43 -7.10
N ASN A 619 -56.42 11.32 -7.70
CA ASN A 619 -56.59 12.78 -7.77
C ASN A 619 -56.48 13.51 -6.40
N LYS A 620 -55.99 12.87 -5.36
CA LYS A 620 -55.72 13.51 -4.07
C LYS A 620 -54.21 13.46 -3.80
N VAL A 621 -53.62 14.61 -3.44
CA VAL A 621 -52.24 14.67 -2.98
C VAL A 621 -52.19 14.26 -1.52
N VAL A 622 -51.39 13.23 -1.22
CA VAL A 622 -51.21 12.68 0.13
C VAL A 622 -49.72 12.55 0.40
N THR A 623 -49.27 12.88 1.60
CA THR A 623 -47.90 12.58 2.04
C THR A 623 -47.86 11.19 2.64
N VAL A 624 -46.98 10.34 2.12
CA VAL A 624 -46.74 8.97 2.61
C VAL A 624 -45.33 8.85 3.12
N TYR A 625 -45.12 7.96 4.09
CA TYR A 625 -43.80 7.66 4.65
C TYR A 625 -43.46 6.19 4.31
N PRO A 626 -42.55 5.95 3.34
CA PRO A 626 -42.15 4.59 2.98
C PRO A 626 -41.47 3.89 4.17
N TYR A 627 -41.62 2.58 4.23
CA TYR A 627 -40.98 1.76 5.26
C TYR A 627 -39.64 1.24 4.79
N THR A 628 -39.52 0.77 3.54
CA THR A 628 -38.30 0.23 2.93
C THR A 628 -37.90 1.03 1.69
N PHE A 629 -36.66 0.71 1.20
CA PHE A 629 -36.12 1.28 -0.03
C PHE A 629 -37.04 0.98 -1.25
N GLU A 630 -37.47 -0.28 -1.38
CA GLU A 630 -38.36 -0.67 -2.51
C GLU A 630 -39.67 0.06 -2.47
N GLU A 631 -40.25 0.26 -1.29
CA GLU A 631 -41.49 1.00 -1.15
C GLU A 631 -41.33 2.47 -1.53
N ALA A 632 -40.19 3.09 -1.17
CA ALA A 632 -39.84 4.44 -1.59
C ALA A 632 -39.75 4.56 -3.12
N LEU A 633 -39.08 3.59 -3.76
CA LEU A 633 -38.95 3.53 -5.21
C LEU A 633 -40.32 3.42 -5.91
N VAL A 634 -41.24 2.63 -5.36
CA VAL A 634 -42.60 2.50 -5.89
C VAL A 634 -43.38 3.82 -5.78
N PHE A 635 -43.28 4.52 -4.65
CA PHE A 635 -44.00 5.79 -4.47
C PHE A 635 -43.46 6.92 -5.35
N ASP A 636 -42.18 6.91 -5.65
CA ASP A 636 -41.56 7.88 -6.58
C ASP A 636 -41.91 7.56 -8.05
N ASN A 637 -42.37 6.33 -8.36
CA ASN A 637 -42.64 5.84 -9.72
C ASN A 637 -44.01 5.15 -9.84
N ILE A 638 -45.05 5.67 -9.22
CA ILE A 638 -46.37 5.03 -9.10
C ILE A 638 -46.95 4.60 -10.46
N ASP A 639 -46.87 5.47 -11.47
CA ASP A 639 -47.48 5.19 -12.79
C ASP A 639 -46.74 4.06 -13.52
N LEU A 640 -45.42 3.94 -13.34
CA LEU A 640 -44.67 2.84 -13.84
C LEU A 640 -45.11 1.53 -13.18
N PHE A 641 -45.11 1.49 -11.86
CA PHE A 641 -45.44 0.27 -11.10
C PHE A 641 -46.92 -0.18 -11.26
N LYS A 642 -47.87 0.76 -11.47
CA LYS A 642 -49.25 0.39 -11.81
C LYS A 642 -49.37 -0.40 -13.12
N SER A 643 -48.52 -0.09 -14.09
CA SER A 643 -48.51 -0.73 -15.42
C SER A 643 -47.59 -1.95 -15.50
N MET A 644 -46.73 -2.13 -14.52
CA MET A 644 -45.72 -3.17 -14.51
C MET A 644 -46.32 -4.56 -14.32
N LYS A 645 -45.97 -5.49 -15.19
CA LYS A 645 -46.32 -6.92 -15.05
C LYS A 645 -45.09 -7.67 -14.51
N GLY A 646 -45.24 -8.39 -13.42
CA GLY A 646 -44.19 -9.15 -12.81
C GLY A 646 -44.74 -10.12 -11.78
N ASP A 647 -43.85 -10.90 -11.18
CA ASP A 647 -44.18 -11.82 -10.07
C ASP A 647 -43.64 -11.29 -8.73
N GLY A 648 -43.88 -11.99 -7.64
CA GLY A 648 -43.36 -11.69 -6.31
C GLY A 648 -43.80 -10.31 -5.79
N LEU A 649 -42.82 -9.52 -5.32
CA LEU A 649 -43.07 -8.22 -4.69
C LEU A 649 -43.66 -7.17 -5.69
N ILE A 650 -43.18 -7.18 -6.93
CA ILE A 650 -43.67 -6.28 -7.99
C ILE A 650 -45.17 -6.45 -8.20
N LYS A 651 -45.65 -7.70 -8.27
CA LYS A 651 -47.07 -8.03 -8.40
C LYS A 651 -47.90 -7.51 -7.21
N LYS A 652 -47.42 -7.79 -5.99
CA LYS A 652 -48.08 -7.36 -4.75
C LYS A 652 -48.18 -5.83 -4.67
N TYR A 653 -47.14 -5.12 -5.08
CA TYR A 653 -47.15 -3.65 -5.11
C TYR A 653 -48.10 -3.09 -6.20
N SER A 654 -48.09 -3.67 -7.39
CA SER A 654 -48.99 -3.29 -8.46
C SER A 654 -50.46 -3.49 -8.06
N GLU A 655 -50.76 -4.63 -7.42
CA GLU A 655 -52.10 -4.91 -6.87
C GLU A 655 -52.50 -3.91 -5.77
N ALA A 656 -51.58 -3.59 -4.84
CA ALA A 656 -51.82 -2.63 -3.76
C ALA A 656 -52.07 -1.21 -4.28
N LEU A 657 -51.38 -0.77 -5.33
CA LEU A 657 -51.59 0.55 -5.95
C LEU A 657 -52.97 0.70 -6.63
N ASN A 658 -53.62 -0.40 -6.97
CA ASN A 658 -54.98 -0.41 -7.57
C ASN A 658 -56.11 -0.42 -6.53
N GLU A 659 -55.81 -0.46 -5.23
CA GLU A 659 -56.78 -0.47 -4.15
C GLU A 659 -57.69 0.78 -4.14
N SER A 660 -58.88 0.64 -3.52
CA SER A 660 -59.89 1.71 -3.50
C SER A 660 -59.50 2.88 -2.62
N THR A 661 -58.76 2.64 -1.55
CA THR A 661 -58.37 3.66 -0.58
C THR A 661 -56.87 3.67 -0.37
N ILE A 662 -56.26 4.85 -0.09
CA ILE A 662 -54.86 4.96 0.24
C ILE A 662 -54.49 4.16 1.50
N LYS A 663 -55.38 4.07 2.47
CA LYS A 663 -55.16 3.32 3.71
C LYS A 663 -55.00 1.82 3.44
N GLU A 664 -55.82 1.26 2.56
CA GLU A 664 -55.73 -0.15 2.19
C GLU A 664 -54.48 -0.42 1.31
N CYS A 665 -54.17 0.49 0.38
CA CYS A 665 -52.95 0.44 -0.40
C CYS A 665 -51.73 0.37 0.50
N LEU A 666 -51.57 1.30 1.43
CA LEU A 666 -50.46 1.38 2.36
C LEU A 666 -50.38 0.14 3.27
N ARG A 667 -51.52 -0.40 3.71
CA ARG A 667 -51.56 -1.64 4.52
C ARG A 667 -51.03 -2.83 3.73
N LYS A 668 -51.50 -3.05 2.50
CA LYS A 668 -51.06 -4.17 1.66
C LYS A 668 -49.59 -4.07 1.27
N MET A 669 -49.11 -2.87 0.98
CA MET A 669 -47.68 -2.66 0.67
C MET A 669 -46.82 -3.01 1.86
N PHE A 670 -47.18 -2.55 3.06
CA PHE A 670 -46.45 -2.86 4.28
C PHE A 670 -46.44 -4.36 4.61
N GLU A 671 -47.59 -5.05 4.47
CA GLU A 671 -47.68 -6.51 4.63
C GLU A 671 -46.82 -7.26 3.62
N ALA A 672 -46.75 -6.78 2.38
CA ALA A 672 -45.88 -7.36 1.35
C ALA A 672 -44.40 -7.21 1.68
N CYS A 673 -43.98 -6.04 2.22
CA CYS A 673 -42.59 -5.83 2.69
C CYS A 673 -42.23 -6.81 3.81
N LEU A 674 -43.09 -6.90 4.84
CA LEU A 674 -42.82 -7.75 6.00
C LEU A 674 -42.69 -9.25 5.64
N LEU A 675 -43.51 -9.72 4.69
CA LEU A 675 -43.40 -11.12 4.20
C LEU A 675 -42.12 -11.36 3.44
N TYR A 676 -41.69 -10.39 2.62
CA TYR A 676 -40.44 -10.53 1.85
C TYR A 676 -39.19 -10.55 2.73
N THR A 677 -39.16 -9.72 3.78
CA THR A 677 -38.05 -9.67 4.74
C THR A 677 -37.98 -10.91 5.65
N SER A 678 -39.13 -11.55 5.96
CA SER A 678 -39.14 -12.80 6.73
C SER A 678 -38.70 -14.00 5.92
N ASP A 679 -39.11 -14.10 4.65
CA ASP A 679 -38.69 -15.21 3.76
C ASP A 679 -37.17 -15.15 3.44
N ALA A 680 -36.59 -13.95 3.34
CA ALA A 680 -35.16 -13.77 3.13
C ALA A 680 -34.30 -14.06 4.39
N ALA A 681 -34.91 -14.12 5.56
CA ALA A 681 -34.20 -14.47 6.81
C ALA A 681 -34.18 -15.99 7.09
N ASP A 682 -35.05 -16.76 6.43
CA ASP A 682 -35.15 -18.23 6.56
C ASP A 682 -34.37 -18.98 5.45
N GLU A 683 -33.91 -18.30 4.36
CA GLU A 683 -32.94 -18.78 3.38
C GLU A 683 -31.49 -18.29 3.74
#